data_f68199e42cb3f8015575241c1ce795ce
#
_entry.id   f68199e42cb3f8015575241c1ce795ce
#
_cell.length_a   1.000
_cell.length_b   1.000
_cell.length_c   1.000
_cell.angle_alpha   90.00
_cell.angle_beta   90.00
_cell.angle_gamma   90.00
#
_symmetry.space_group_name_H-M   'P 1'
#
loop_
_entity.id
_entity.type
_entity.pdbx_description
1 polymer ?
#
loop_
_entity_poly.entity_id
_entity_poly.type
_entity_poly.pdbx_seq_one_letter_code
_entity_poly.pdbx_strand_id
1 'polypeptide(L)'
;MSRVRKSIRFITLFTLALPLFAQTAKRRFTIDDIYDRAKRIPAAAMEPRTFTWADDTHFYFPRTGAAGEVTSFVLVDAVTGAQTALFDPDELEAQVSKVEGVSTDEAKKFSRPRSITADWGARDVLLSIHDDLFIYRIASKSLTRLTSTPGKEEEATFSPDGRLVAFVRDNNLYTIDIVSKAERQRTTDGTKKIMNGLFDWVYQEEIYGRGIFKSYWWSPDSRSIAYLQIDDTHVPEFTVVDHLPVHQKLEVTPYPKSGDPNPAATLHVADLSTGNSIRLDRIADPAAMLIVDVAWRPDSSAVAFQVQDREQTYLDLDEVSRSGGDIHPVLHETTKAWVDNEGSPFYLKDKSFLWLSEHTGWKHIYRVEADGKQRPLTMGQWEVRKLFGIDEKNDWVYYSAAERDPIGLDVYRMHLDGSGKQLLTERAGTHEATFNAALTRFVDNWSDVATPPQISIVDAAGKPGKMIRDSNSGHELEQFDINKPELVHVPTRDGFVMEAEIIRPPNFDPTKKYPIYEHTYSGPHAPQVRNAWGGSTYLFHQMLAQNGVVVWICDNRTASGKGAQSAWPLYKNFGELELRDLEDGLAWISSQPGIDGSRALLNGWSFGGFMTTYALTHSTKWSAGIAGGPVTDWHDYDSVYTERYMLTPEHNKDGYVRTSPTQAAANLQAHLLLLHGAIDDNVHVQNTVQFVYALQKAGKQFEMMLYPKSRHGVTDPDLVKQLHTLAFGFVMRNLKP
;
A
#
# COMPACT_ATOMS: atom_id res chain seq x y z
N MET A 1 53.57 89.02 -13.38
CA MET A 1 52.71 88.42 -14.42
C MET A 1 52.77 86.92 -14.30
N SER A 2 51.81 86.28 -13.66
CA SER A 2 51.75 84.81 -13.49
C SER A 2 50.31 84.40 -13.64
N ARG A 3 50.04 83.55 -14.67
CA ARG A 3 48.73 83.02 -14.97
C ARG A 3 48.45 81.79 -14.11
N VAL A 4 47.41 81.84 -13.31
CA VAL A 4 46.87 80.71 -12.56
C VAL A 4 45.92 79.92 -13.49
N ARG A 5 46.22 78.62 -13.80
CA ARG A 5 45.32 77.68 -14.47
C ARG A 5 44.43 77.02 -13.40
N LYS A 6 43.12 77.21 -13.49
CA LYS A 6 42.12 76.39 -12.76
C LYS A 6 41.85 75.09 -13.49
N SER A 7 42.13 73.97 -12.82
CA SER A 7 41.76 72.64 -13.28
C SER A 7 40.36 72.30 -12.74
N ILE A 8 39.40 72.09 -13.60
CA ILE A 8 38.08 71.60 -13.27
C ILE A 8 38.15 70.04 -13.32
N ARG A 9 37.94 69.38 -12.17
CA ARG A 9 37.75 67.93 -12.09
C ARG A 9 36.29 67.59 -12.29
N PHE A 10 35.97 66.88 -13.36
CA PHE A 10 34.67 66.23 -13.56
C PHE A 10 34.61 64.97 -12.67
N ILE A 11 33.66 64.92 -11.72
CA ILE A 11 33.31 63.71 -10.98
C ILE A 11 32.19 63.02 -11.76
N THR A 12 32.54 61.89 -12.41
CA THR A 12 31.54 61.03 -13.04
C THR A 12 30.92 60.12 -11.97
N LEU A 13 29.65 60.39 -11.60
CA LEU A 13 28.87 59.51 -10.75
C LEU A 13 28.51 58.27 -11.59
N PHE A 14 29.11 57.11 -11.26
CA PHE A 14 28.63 55.79 -11.72
C PHE A 14 27.44 55.39 -10.84
N THR A 15 26.22 55.52 -11.34
CA THR A 15 25.04 54.90 -10.78
C THR A 15 25.08 53.40 -11.06
N LEU A 16 25.46 52.59 -10.07
CA LEU A 16 25.22 51.14 -10.09
C LEU A 16 23.70 50.92 -10.05
N ALA A 17 23.09 50.63 -11.19
CA ALA A 17 21.75 50.03 -11.27
C ALA A 17 21.89 48.55 -10.87
N LEU A 18 21.59 48.26 -9.59
CA LEU A 18 21.31 46.86 -9.18
C LEU A 18 20.07 46.40 -9.95
N PRO A 19 20.13 45.26 -10.66
CA PRO A 19 18.91 44.71 -11.22
C PRO A 19 17.99 44.31 -10.05
N LEU A 20 16.89 45.01 -9.87
CA LEU A 20 15.76 44.50 -9.11
C LEU A 20 15.30 43.25 -9.88
N PHE A 21 15.69 42.05 -9.43
CA PHE A 21 14.96 40.85 -9.77
C PHE A 21 13.56 41.02 -9.23
N ALA A 22 12.62 41.38 -10.08
CA ALA A 22 11.20 41.31 -9.77
C ALA A 22 10.92 39.85 -9.38
N GLN A 23 10.75 39.59 -8.10
CA GLN A 23 10.33 38.31 -7.60
C GLN A 23 8.95 38.08 -8.23
N THR A 24 8.87 37.19 -9.21
CA THR A 24 7.59 36.83 -9.82
C THR A 24 6.66 36.37 -8.72
N ALA A 25 5.48 36.97 -8.62
CA ALA A 25 4.48 36.60 -7.62
C ALA A 25 4.18 35.11 -7.74
N LYS A 26 4.31 34.38 -6.64
CA LYS A 26 4.01 32.98 -6.58
C LYS A 26 2.55 32.74 -6.95
N ARG A 27 2.26 31.68 -7.72
CA ARG A 27 0.92 31.35 -8.17
C ARG A 27 0.24 30.34 -7.25
N ARG A 28 -1.08 30.25 -7.33
CA ARG A 28 -1.87 29.20 -6.65
C ARG A 28 -1.94 27.96 -7.52
N PHE A 29 -2.12 26.81 -6.88
CA PHE A 29 -2.45 25.57 -7.60
C PHE A 29 -3.85 25.65 -8.21
N THR A 30 -3.97 24.98 -9.35
CA THR A 30 -5.24 24.66 -9.99
C THR A 30 -5.43 23.15 -10.02
N ILE A 31 -6.65 22.68 -10.27
CA ILE A 31 -6.92 21.25 -10.49
C ILE A 31 -6.06 20.71 -11.65
N ASP A 32 -5.82 21.50 -12.68
CA ASP A 32 -5.00 21.11 -13.83
C ASP A 32 -3.52 20.87 -13.45
N ASP A 33 -2.95 21.69 -12.56
CA ASP A 33 -1.57 21.52 -12.10
C ASP A 33 -1.35 20.21 -11.35
N ILE A 34 -2.42 19.62 -10.78
CA ILE A 34 -2.35 18.45 -9.94
C ILE A 34 -2.80 17.19 -10.67
N TYR A 35 -3.92 17.27 -11.43
CA TYR A 35 -4.62 16.09 -11.95
C TYR A 35 -4.71 16.01 -13.48
N ASP A 36 -4.42 17.09 -14.23
CA ASP A 36 -4.46 17.04 -15.69
C ASP A 36 -3.21 16.30 -16.23
N ARG A 37 -3.40 15.24 -17.00
CA ARG A 37 -2.29 14.40 -17.52
C ARG A 37 -1.24 15.19 -18.29
N ALA A 38 -1.65 16.23 -19.03
CA ALA A 38 -0.76 17.01 -19.89
C ALA A 38 -0.12 18.20 -19.18
N LYS A 39 -0.69 18.65 -18.05
CA LYS A 39 -0.32 19.89 -17.37
C LYS A 39 0.20 19.70 -15.94
N ARG A 40 -0.06 18.53 -15.34
CA ARG A 40 0.36 18.27 -13.94
C ARG A 40 1.86 18.45 -13.77
N ILE A 41 2.23 19.03 -12.62
CA ILE A 41 3.63 19.19 -12.27
C ILE A 41 4.27 17.83 -11.90
N PRO A 42 5.59 17.65 -12.13
CA PRO A 42 6.28 16.39 -11.80
C PRO A 42 6.08 15.95 -10.34
N ALA A 43 6.11 16.88 -9.40
CA ALA A 43 5.90 16.59 -7.97
C ALA A 43 4.49 16.05 -7.61
N ALA A 44 3.50 16.18 -8.52
CA ALA A 44 2.19 15.55 -8.40
C ALA A 44 2.19 14.10 -8.90
N ALA A 45 3.20 13.69 -9.66
CA ALA A 45 3.31 12.32 -10.16
C ALA A 45 3.74 11.37 -9.04
N MET A 46 3.21 10.14 -9.08
CA MET A 46 3.72 9.08 -8.20
C MET A 46 5.10 8.65 -8.70
N GLU A 47 6.08 8.65 -7.81
CA GLU A 47 7.40 8.10 -8.07
C GLU A 47 7.37 6.56 -8.06
N PRO A 48 8.30 5.88 -8.77
CA PRO A 48 8.42 4.44 -8.63
C PRO A 48 8.77 4.10 -7.18
N ARG A 49 7.91 3.29 -6.56
CA ARG A 49 8.11 2.79 -5.19
C ARG A 49 8.74 1.42 -5.15
N THR A 50 8.84 0.75 -6.32
CA THR A 50 9.34 -0.61 -6.42
C THR A 50 10.70 -0.60 -7.12
N PHE A 51 11.71 -1.05 -6.38
CA PHE A 51 13.05 -1.29 -6.88
C PHE A 51 13.34 -2.78 -6.80
N THR A 52 13.74 -3.40 -7.91
CA THR A 52 14.02 -4.82 -7.96
C THR A 52 15.51 -5.03 -8.20
N TRP A 53 16.18 -5.72 -7.29
CA TRP A 53 17.56 -6.10 -7.48
C TRP A 53 17.67 -7.22 -8.51
N ALA A 54 18.45 -6.96 -9.56
CA ALA A 54 18.79 -7.95 -10.56
C ALA A 54 19.89 -8.89 -10.04
N ASP A 55 20.87 -8.32 -9.34
CA ASP A 55 21.97 -9.01 -8.67
C ASP A 55 22.44 -8.17 -7.47
N ASP A 56 23.54 -8.54 -6.82
CA ASP A 56 24.05 -7.80 -5.66
C ASP A 56 24.59 -6.39 -5.97
N THR A 57 24.71 -6.04 -7.25
CA THR A 57 25.33 -4.80 -7.72
C THR A 57 24.43 -3.98 -8.64
N HIS A 58 23.38 -4.57 -9.17
CA HIS A 58 22.45 -3.90 -10.08
C HIS A 58 21.01 -4.03 -9.61
N PHE A 59 20.24 -2.95 -9.76
CA PHE A 59 18.78 -2.97 -9.59
C PHE A 59 18.10 -2.25 -10.74
N TYR A 60 16.82 -2.52 -10.93
CA TYR A 60 16.03 -1.84 -11.95
C TYR A 60 14.70 -1.33 -11.40
N PHE A 61 14.12 -0.36 -12.11
CA PHE A 61 12.82 0.20 -11.82
C PHE A 61 12.14 0.70 -13.12
N PRO A 62 10.79 0.80 -13.16
CA PRO A 62 10.09 1.33 -14.30
C PRO A 62 10.31 2.85 -14.43
N ARG A 63 10.58 3.34 -15.63
CA ARG A 63 10.53 4.76 -15.98
C ARG A 63 9.15 5.09 -16.53
N THR A 64 8.49 6.08 -15.94
CA THR A 64 7.18 6.54 -16.37
C THR A 64 7.28 7.80 -17.21
N GLY A 65 6.42 7.92 -18.21
CA GLY A 65 6.21 9.15 -18.97
C GLY A 65 5.32 10.15 -18.21
N ALA A 66 5.12 11.33 -18.80
CA ALA A 66 4.33 12.40 -18.20
C ALA A 66 2.87 12.00 -17.90
N ALA A 67 2.30 11.11 -18.71
CA ALA A 67 0.95 10.58 -18.49
C ALA A 67 0.89 9.40 -17.49
N GLY A 68 2.04 8.99 -16.92
CA GLY A 68 2.14 7.89 -15.95
C GLY A 68 2.24 6.49 -16.56
N GLU A 69 2.34 6.38 -17.90
CA GLU A 69 2.62 5.14 -18.60
C GLU A 69 4.08 4.71 -18.42
N VAL A 70 4.35 3.42 -18.34
CA VAL A 70 5.73 2.89 -18.36
C VAL A 70 6.29 3.06 -19.77
N THR A 71 7.44 3.70 -19.87
CA THR A 71 8.13 3.93 -21.15
C THR A 71 9.33 2.98 -21.35
N SER A 72 9.97 2.60 -20.26
CA SER A 72 11.12 1.68 -20.26
C SER A 72 11.42 1.21 -18.82
N PHE A 73 12.38 0.29 -18.68
CA PHE A 73 12.99 -0.05 -17.39
C PHE A 73 14.41 0.47 -17.34
N VAL A 74 14.78 1.11 -16.23
CA VAL A 74 16.13 1.63 -15.98
C VAL A 74 16.89 0.61 -15.15
N LEU A 75 18.05 0.17 -15.65
CA LEU A 75 19.03 -0.61 -14.89
C LEU A 75 20.06 0.34 -14.30
N VAL A 76 20.32 0.20 -13.00
CA VAL A 76 21.28 1.02 -12.26
C VAL A 76 22.41 0.13 -11.73
N ASP A 77 23.65 0.49 -12.05
CA ASP A 77 24.81 -0.03 -11.33
C ASP A 77 24.90 0.66 -9.96
N ALA A 78 24.68 -0.08 -8.91
CA ALA A 78 24.61 0.45 -7.55
C ALA A 78 26.00 0.84 -6.97
N VAL A 79 27.09 0.53 -7.64
CA VAL A 79 28.46 0.94 -7.25
C VAL A 79 28.79 2.30 -7.83
N THR A 80 28.52 2.49 -9.12
CA THR A 80 28.89 3.69 -9.87
C THR A 80 27.78 4.72 -9.96
N GLY A 81 26.51 4.31 -9.81
CA GLY A 81 25.31 5.11 -10.06
C GLY A 81 24.98 5.25 -11.54
N ALA A 82 25.69 4.54 -12.44
CA ALA A 82 25.43 4.59 -13.86
C ALA A 82 24.05 4.00 -14.18
N GLN A 83 23.31 4.69 -15.06
CA GLN A 83 21.97 4.30 -15.48
C GLN A 83 21.97 3.95 -16.97
N THR A 84 21.40 2.81 -17.31
CA THR A 84 21.19 2.34 -18.68
C THR A 84 19.76 1.81 -18.83
N ALA A 85 19.31 1.56 -20.06
CA ALA A 85 18.09 0.79 -20.25
C ALA A 85 18.35 -0.68 -19.88
N LEU A 86 17.43 -1.32 -19.16
CA LEU A 86 17.49 -2.77 -18.90
C LEU A 86 17.40 -3.54 -20.23
N PHE A 87 16.49 -3.12 -21.08
CA PHE A 87 16.36 -3.54 -22.48
C PHE A 87 15.79 -2.38 -23.32
N ASP A 88 15.96 -2.45 -24.63
CA ASP A 88 15.36 -1.50 -25.55
C ASP A 88 13.90 -1.90 -25.85
N PRO A 89 12.89 -1.10 -25.43
CA PRO A 89 11.48 -1.41 -25.67
C PRO A 89 11.11 -1.43 -27.16
N ASP A 90 11.81 -0.68 -28.03
CA ASP A 90 11.55 -0.66 -29.47
C ASP A 90 12.07 -1.92 -30.15
N GLU A 91 13.21 -2.47 -29.69
CA GLU A 91 13.70 -3.78 -30.12
C GLU A 91 12.77 -4.89 -29.68
N LEU A 92 12.26 -4.83 -28.42
CA LEU A 92 11.27 -5.79 -27.94
C LEU A 92 9.96 -5.68 -28.75
N GLU A 93 9.48 -4.47 -29.04
CA GLU A 93 8.30 -4.22 -29.89
C GLU A 93 8.46 -4.87 -31.27
N ALA A 94 9.64 -4.72 -31.88
CA ALA A 94 9.95 -5.35 -33.17
C ALA A 94 9.94 -6.90 -33.12
N GLN A 95 10.23 -7.51 -31.97
CA GLN A 95 10.10 -8.96 -31.79
C GLN A 95 8.64 -9.36 -31.54
N VAL A 96 7.94 -8.63 -30.69
CA VAL A 96 6.52 -8.89 -30.36
C VAL A 96 5.63 -8.74 -31.60
N SER A 97 5.92 -7.79 -32.49
CA SER A 97 5.20 -7.59 -33.76
C SER A 97 5.30 -8.78 -34.73
N LYS A 98 6.24 -9.71 -34.52
CA LYS A 98 6.35 -10.95 -35.31
C LYS A 98 5.46 -12.08 -34.79
N VAL A 99 4.88 -11.91 -33.61
CA VAL A 99 3.97 -12.91 -33.02
C VAL A 99 2.65 -12.84 -33.77
N GLU A 100 2.20 -14.01 -34.23
CA GLU A 100 0.95 -14.13 -34.98
C GLU A 100 -0.24 -13.58 -34.18
N GLY A 101 -1.08 -12.80 -34.84
CA GLY A 101 -2.29 -12.21 -34.25
C GLY A 101 -2.05 -10.94 -33.39
N VAL A 102 -0.82 -10.48 -33.21
CA VAL A 102 -0.51 -9.26 -32.46
C VAL A 102 -0.58 -8.05 -33.36
N SER A 103 -1.44 -7.09 -33.03
CA SER A 103 -1.53 -5.79 -33.70
C SER A 103 -0.38 -4.85 -33.31
N THR A 104 -0.14 -3.79 -34.08
CA THR A 104 0.90 -2.77 -33.77
C THR A 104 0.71 -2.14 -32.39
N ASP A 105 -0.55 -1.81 -32.01
CA ASP A 105 -0.85 -1.20 -30.72
C ASP A 105 -0.62 -2.17 -29.56
N GLU A 106 -0.95 -3.43 -29.74
CA GLU A 106 -0.66 -4.50 -28.77
C GLU A 106 0.84 -4.73 -28.61
N ALA A 107 1.59 -4.77 -29.72
CA ALA A 107 3.04 -4.92 -29.69
C ALA A 107 3.70 -3.80 -28.88
N LYS A 108 3.26 -2.56 -29.07
CA LYS A 108 3.69 -1.40 -28.28
C LYS A 108 3.34 -1.56 -26.79
N LYS A 109 2.15 -2.06 -26.48
CA LYS A 109 1.72 -2.29 -25.10
C LYS A 109 2.49 -3.43 -24.42
N PHE A 110 2.69 -4.56 -25.11
CA PHE A 110 3.42 -5.70 -24.55
C PHE A 110 4.92 -5.43 -24.37
N SER A 111 5.51 -4.55 -25.20
CA SER A 111 6.91 -4.17 -25.06
C SER A 111 7.20 -3.17 -23.92
N ARG A 112 6.14 -2.58 -23.34
CA ARG A 112 6.19 -1.61 -22.23
C ARG A 112 5.24 -2.02 -21.10
N PRO A 113 5.42 -3.22 -20.52
CA PRO A 113 4.55 -3.71 -19.45
C PRO A 113 4.69 -2.84 -18.19
N ARG A 114 3.68 -2.84 -17.34
CA ARG A 114 3.72 -2.10 -16.07
C ARG A 114 4.72 -2.66 -15.07
N SER A 115 4.92 -3.97 -15.10
CA SER A 115 5.88 -4.73 -14.30
C SER A 115 6.47 -5.85 -15.14
N ILE A 116 7.62 -6.36 -14.75
CA ILE A 116 8.27 -7.51 -15.39
C ILE A 116 8.62 -8.57 -14.34
N THR A 117 8.57 -9.84 -14.77
CA THR A 117 9.13 -10.96 -14.02
C THR A 117 10.42 -11.36 -14.71
N ALA A 118 11.56 -11.16 -14.03
CA ALA A 118 12.87 -11.50 -14.56
C ALA A 118 13.54 -12.60 -13.72
N ASP A 119 14.45 -13.34 -14.35
CA ASP A 119 15.34 -14.26 -13.64
C ASP A 119 16.39 -13.50 -12.81
N TRP A 120 17.07 -14.21 -11.89
CA TRP A 120 18.21 -13.63 -11.19
C TRP A 120 19.33 -13.23 -12.17
N GLY A 121 19.79 -12.01 -12.05
CA GLY A 121 20.68 -11.37 -13.01
C GLY A 121 19.98 -10.62 -14.13
N ALA A 122 18.63 -10.66 -14.17
CA ALA A 122 17.77 -10.02 -15.18
C ALA A 122 18.25 -10.29 -16.61
N ARG A 123 18.58 -11.55 -16.90
CA ARG A 123 19.04 -12.00 -18.24
C ARG A 123 17.85 -12.34 -19.14
N ASP A 124 16.83 -12.94 -18.53
CA ASP A 124 15.61 -13.39 -19.17
C ASP A 124 14.39 -12.73 -18.50
N VAL A 125 13.45 -12.26 -19.32
CA VAL A 125 12.19 -11.63 -18.86
C VAL A 125 11.02 -12.45 -19.37
N LEU A 126 10.11 -12.82 -18.47
CA LEU A 126 8.83 -13.42 -18.81
C LEU A 126 7.85 -12.35 -19.28
N LEU A 127 7.16 -12.65 -20.38
CA LEU A 127 6.09 -11.83 -20.94
C LEU A 127 4.86 -12.70 -21.18
N SER A 128 3.69 -12.20 -20.82
CA SER A 128 2.42 -12.76 -21.25
C SER A 128 1.94 -12.00 -22.49
N ILE A 129 1.81 -12.69 -23.62
CA ILE A 129 1.31 -12.12 -24.87
C ILE A 129 0.07 -12.93 -25.25
N HIS A 130 -1.10 -12.27 -25.26
CA HIS A 130 -2.40 -12.90 -25.21
C HIS A 130 -2.48 -13.87 -24.01
N ASP A 131 -2.73 -15.15 -24.23
CA ASP A 131 -2.82 -16.15 -23.15
C ASP A 131 -1.55 -16.98 -22.96
N ASP A 132 -0.49 -16.73 -23.76
CA ASP A 132 0.75 -17.52 -23.78
C ASP A 132 1.92 -16.85 -23.09
N LEU A 133 2.83 -17.66 -22.55
CA LEU A 133 4.11 -17.22 -21.98
C LEU A 133 5.20 -17.18 -23.05
N PHE A 134 5.98 -16.13 -22.98
CA PHE A 134 7.18 -15.89 -23.78
C PHE A 134 8.35 -15.55 -22.88
N ILE A 135 9.57 -15.92 -23.32
CA ILE A 135 10.84 -15.44 -22.73
C ILE A 135 11.50 -14.50 -23.71
N TYR A 136 11.80 -13.31 -23.24
CA TYR A 136 12.69 -12.36 -23.91
C TYR A 136 14.09 -12.44 -23.31
N ARG A 137 15.07 -12.90 -24.11
CA ARG A 137 16.49 -12.94 -23.72
C ARG A 137 17.15 -11.62 -24.06
N ILE A 138 17.52 -10.86 -23.02
CA ILE A 138 18.03 -9.49 -23.18
C ILE A 138 19.32 -9.47 -24.01
N ALA A 139 20.28 -10.36 -23.72
CA ALA A 139 21.59 -10.36 -24.39
C ALA A 139 21.49 -10.67 -25.89
N SER A 140 20.64 -11.60 -26.31
CA SER A 140 20.44 -11.98 -27.72
C SER A 140 19.32 -11.21 -28.39
N LYS A 141 18.57 -10.39 -27.66
CA LYS A 141 17.39 -9.63 -28.13
C LYS A 141 16.35 -10.54 -28.82
N SER A 142 16.20 -11.76 -28.32
CA SER A 142 15.35 -12.78 -28.93
C SER A 142 14.13 -13.11 -28.07
N LEU A 143 12.96 -13.11 -28.69
CA LEU A 143 11.71 -13.53 -28.08
C LEU A 143 11.40 -14.98 -28.45
N THR A 144 11.13 -15.81 -27.46
CA THR A 144 10.81 -17.24 -27.65
C THR A 144 9.52 -17.57 -26.96
N ARG A 145 8.55 -18.12 -27.70
CA ARG A 145 7.29 -18.66 -27.13
C ARG A 145 7.59 -19.91 -26.32
N LEU A 146 7.10 -19.97 -25.08
CA LEU A 146 7.22 -21.13 -24.20
C LEU A 146 5.98 -22.03 -24.30
N THR A 147 4.79 -21.46 -24.18
CA THR A 147 3.50 -22.17 -24.14
C THR A 147 2.72 -21.93 -25.43
N SER A 148 1.82 -22.85 -25.76
CA SER A 148 0.90 -22.76 -26.92
C SER A 148 -0.38 -23.56 -26.69
N THR A 149 -0.59 -24.05 -25.48
CA THR A 149 -1.81 -24.75 -25.08
C THR A 149 -2.90 -23.74 -24.79
N PRO A 150 -4.15 -23.93 -25.29
CA PRO A 150 -5.23 -23.01 -24.98
C PRO A 150 -5.45 -22.82 -23.47
N GLY A 151 -5.76 -21.60 -23.05
CA GLY A 151 -5.96 -21.20 -21.67
C GLY A 151 -4.92 -20.17 -21.24
N LYS A 152 -5.33 -19.23 -20.38
CA LYS A 152 -4.46 -18.17 -19.89
C LYS A 152 -3.49 -18.70 -18.83
N GLU A 153 -2.21 -18.41 -18.99
CA GLU A 153 -1.21 -18.65 -17.97
C GLU A 153 -1.12 -17.46 -17.02
N GLU A 154 -1.34 -17.74 -15.74
CA GLU A 154 -1.37 -16.74 -14.66
C GLU A 154 -0.23 -16.98 -13.67
N GLU A 155 0.21 -15.91 -13.01
CA GLU A 155 1.19 -15.92 -11.92
C GLU A 155 2.51 -16.65 -12.25
N ALA A 156 3.01 -16.49 -13.47
CA ALA A 156 4.21 -17.17 -13.93
C ALA A 156 5.48 -16.68 -13.20
N THR A 157 6.28 -17.62 -12.66
CA THR A 157 7.56 -17.32 -11.97
C THR A 157 8.66 -18.30 -12.35
N PHE A 158 9.92 -17.83 -12.37
CA PHE A 158 11.09 -18.70 -12.50
C PHE A 158 11.33 -19.53 -11.24
N SER A 159 11.86 -20.74 -11.42
CA SER A 159 12.47 -21.50 -10.32
C SER A 159 13.75 -20.77 -9.82
N PRO A 160 14.17 -20.98 -8.56
CA PRO A 160 15.40 -20.36 -8.03
C PRO A 160 16.66 -20.65 -8.86
N ASP A 161 16.76 -21.83 -9.48
CA ASP A 161 17.88 -22.20 -10.37
C ASP A 161 17.73 -21.69 -11.82
N GLY A 162 16.61 -21.02 -12.14
CA GLY A 162 16.32 -20.42 -13.44
C GLY A 162 16.04 -21.42 -14.57
N ARG A 163 15.80 -22.72 -14.27
CA ARG A 163 15.59 -23.76 -15.30
C ARG A 163 14.14 -23.98 -15.67
N LEU A 164 13.25 -23.75 -14.72
CA LEU A 164 11.82 -23.96 -14.87
C LEU A 164 11.06 -22.65 -14.73
N VAL A 165 9.86 -22.62 -15.32
CA VAL A 165 8.82 -21.62 -15.01
C VAL A 165 7.63 -22.39 -14.48
N ALA A 166 7.08 -21.97 -13.33
CA ALA A 166 5.78 -22.41 -12.85
C ALA A 166 4.72 -21.36 -13.18
N PHE A 167 3.52 -21.82 -13.45
CA PHE A 167 2.35 -20.98 -13.74
C PHE A 167 1.06 -21.73 -13.44
N VAL A 168 -0.05 -21.02 -13.40
CA VAL A 168 -1.38 -21.62 -13.25
C VAL A 168 -2.15 -21.43 -14.56
N ARG A 169 -2.82 -22.50 -15.01
CA ARG A 169 -3.75 -22.49 -16.15
C ARG A 169 -4.98 -23.31 -15.79
N ASP A 170 -6.17 -22.77 -16.04
CA ASP A 170 -7.45 -23.39 -15.68
C ASP A 170 -7.48 -23.89 -14.23
N ASN A 171 -6.97 -23.03 -13.31
CA ASN A 171 -6.87 -23.31 -11.87
C ASN A 171 -6.04 -24.55 -11.50
N ASN A 172 -5.14 -24.96 -12.36
CA ASN A 172 -4.17 -26.03 -12.12
C ASN A 172 -2.73 -25.51 -12.24
N LEU A 173 -1.88 -26.04 -11.38
CA LEU A 173 -0.46 -25.71 -11.35
C LEU A 173 0.30 -26.50 -12.43
N TYR A 174 1.15 -25.82 -13.17
CA TYR A 174 2.02 -26.34 -14.22
C TYR A 174 3.46 -25.92 -14.02
N THR A 175 4.37 -26.67 -14.62
CA THR A 175 5.77 -26.27 -14.78
C THR A 175 6.22 -26.54 -16.21
N ILE A 176 7.10 -25.67 -16.74
CA ILE A 176 7.70 -25.85 -18.06
C ILE A 176 9.23 -25.66 -17.99
N ASP A 177 9.97 -26.57 -18.61
CA ASP A 177 11.43 -26.43 -18.75
C ASP A 177 11.74 -25.43 -19.86
N ILE A 178 12.55 -24.42 -19.57
CA ILE A 178 12.82 -23.29 -20.45
C ILE A 178 13.54 -23.70 -21.73
N VAL A 179 14.38 -24.75 -21.66
CA VAL A 179 15.22 -25.19 -22.77
C VAL A 179 14.51 -26.22 -23.64
N SER A 180 13.99 -27.28 -23.01
CA SER A 180 13.31 -28.37 -23.72
C SER A 180 11.86 -28.07 -24.06
N LYS A 181 11.27 -27.05 -23.41
CA LYS A 181 9.83 -26.72 -23.47
C LYS A 181 8.91 -27.87 -23.04
N ALA A 182 9.44 -28.78 -22.23
CA ALA A 182 8.65 -29.88 -21.67
C ALA A 182 7.73 -29.33 -20.58
N GLU A 183 6.45 -29.22 -20.90
CA GLU A 183 5.39 -28.82 -19.96
C GLU A 183 4.93 -30.02 -19.14
N ARG A 184 4.63 -29.82 -17.87
CA ARG A 184 4.10 -30.82 -16.95
C ARG A 184 3.02 -30.23 -16.07
N GLN A 185 1.82 -30.82 -16.13
CA GLN A 185 0.74 -30.51 -15.20
C GLN A 185 1.06 -31.12 -13.83
N ARG A 186 0.85 -30.36 -12.75
CA ARG A 186 1.16 -30.75 -11.37
C ARG A 186 -0.08 -31.06 -10.53
N THR A 187 -1.21 -30.42 -10.87
CA THR A 187 -2.53 -30.68 -10.27
C THR A 187 -3.56 -30.90 -11.38
N THR A 188 -4.65 -31.64 -11.08
CA THR A 188 -5.63 -32.03 -12.10
C THR A 188 -7.08 -31.84 -11.69
N ASP A 189 -7.29 -31.30 -10.48
CA ASP A 189 -8.61 -31.16 -9.84
C ASP A 189 -9.12 -29.72 -9.81
N GLY A 190 -8.40 -28.80 -10.48
CA GLY A 190 -8.79 -27.41 -10.65
C GLY A 190 -10.15 -27.27 -11.36
N THR A 191 -11.00 -26.41 -10.81
CA THR A 191 -12.30 -26.03 -11.36
C THR A 191 -12.49 -24.52 -11.24
N LYS A 192 -13.63 -23.96 -11.62
CA LYS A 192 -13.92 -22.54 -11.39
C LYS A 192 -13.94 -22.14 -9.91
N LYS A 193 -14.11 -23.10 -9.00
CA LYS A 193 -14.23 -22.88 -7.55
C LYS A 193 -13.15 -23.61 -6.74
N ILE A 194 -12.32 -24.43 -7.39
CA ILE A 194 -11.17 -25.09 -6.76
C ILE A 194 -9.92 -24.60 -7.50
N MET A 195 -9.07 -23.85 -6.82
CA MET A 195 -7.90 -23.19 -7.38
C MET A 195 -6.62 -23.77 -6.76
N ASN A 196 -5.71 -24.25 -7.58
CA ASN A 196 -4.40 -24.74 -7.16
C ASN A 196 -3.32 -23.72 -7.53
N GLY A 197 -2.74 -23.05 -6.55
CA GLY A 197 -1.69 -22.05 -6.77
C GLY A 197 -2.19 -20.64 -7.10
N LEU A 198 -3.51 -20.40 -7.00
CA LEU A 198 -4.12 -19.06 -7.04
C LEU A 198 -4.96 -18.82 -5.81
N PHE A 199 -4.92 -17.59 -5.32
CA PHE A 199 -5.83 -17.10 -4.31
C PHE A 199 -7.17 -16.67 -4.92
N ASP A 200 -8.23 -16.86 -4.14
CA ASP A 200 -9.53 -16.24 -4.34
C ASP A 200 -9.50 -14.74 -3.99
N TRP A 201 -10.66 -14.09 -4.08
CA TRP A 201 -10.77 -12.66 -3.81
C TRP A 201 -10.39 -12.30 -2.36
N VAL A 202 -10.88 -13.03 -1.35
CA VAL A 202 -10.67 -12.64 0.05
C VAL A 202 -9.24 -12.91 0.52
N TYR A 203 -8.61 -13.99 0.06
CA TYR A 203 -7.22 -14.30 0.39
C TYR A 203 -6.25 -13.27 -0.20
N GLN A 204 -6.43 -12.89 -1.49
CA GLN A 204 -5.56 -11.88 -2.10
C GLN A 204 -5.81 -10.47 -1.57
N GLU A 205 -7.03 -10.15 -1.11
CA GLU A 205 -7.35 -8.81 -0.62
C GLU A 205 -6.91 -8.61 0.82
N GLU A 206 -7.26 -9.54 1.72
CA GLU A 206 -7.20 -9.33 3.15
C GLU A 206 -6.06 -10.07 3.86
N ILE A 207 -5.49 -11.11 3.25
CA ILE A 207 -4.48 -11.94 3.90
C ILE A 207 -3.09 -11.72 3.28
N TYR A 208 -2.94 -11.92 1.99
CA TYR A 208 -1.64 -11.84 1.31
C TYR A 208 -1.35 -10.47 0.68
N GLY A 209 -2.34 -9.63 0.52
CA GLY A 209 -2.24 -8.26 0.02
C GLY A 209 -2.79 -8.08 -1.39
N ARG A 210 -3.51 -6.98 -1.58
CA ARG A 210 -4.24 -6.66 -2.82
C ARG A 210 -3.39 -6.83 -4.07
N GLY A 211 -3.90 -7.66 -4.98
CA GLY A 211 -3.28 -7.94 -6.27
C GLY A 211 -2.25 -9.07 -6.25
N ILE A 212 -2.02 -9.72 -5.10
CA ILE A 212 -1.18 -10.91 -4.99
C ILE A 212 -2.07 -12.14 -5.13
N PHE A 213 -2.20 -12.67 -6.36
CA PHE A 213 -3.02 -13.84 -6.63
C PHE A 213 -2.25 -15.16 -6.54
N LYS A 214 -0.91 -15.13 -6.56
CA LYS A 214 -0.06 -16.30 -6.53
C LYS A 214 -0.08 -16.99 -5.16
N SER A 215 -0.56 -18.23 -5.08
CA SER A 215 -0.57 -19.05 -3.87
C SER A 215 0.32 -20.29 -3.98
N TYR A 216 1.53 -20.13 -4.56
CA TYR A 216 2.53 -21.18 -4.60
C TYR A 216 3.95 -20.66 -4.38
N TRP A 217 4.82 -21.51 -3.83
CA TRP A 217 6.19 -21.16 -3.40
C TRP A 217 7.18 -22.24 -3.81
N TRP A 218 8.20 -21.85 -4.57
CA TRP A 218 9.30 -22.73 -4.93
C TRP A 218 10.12 -23.11 -3.69
N SER A 219 10.51 -24.40 -3.58
CA SER A 219 11.57 -24.75 -2.63
C SER A 219 12.91 -24.14 -3.05
N PRO A 220 13.77 -23.71 -2.11
CA PRO A 220 15.09 -23.14 -2.43
C PRO A 220 15.95 -24.02 -3.34
N ASP A 221 15.83 -25.36 -3.25
CA ASP A 221 16.51 -26.34 -4.10
C ASP A 221 15.86 -26.56 -5.49
N SER A 222 14.78 -25.85 -5.81
CA SER A 222 14.03 -25.95 -7.08
C SER A 222 13.43 -27.34 -7.37
N ARG A 223 13.28 -28.21 -6.33
CA ARG A 223 12.79 -29.60 -6.53
C ARG A 223 11.34 -29.80 -6.14
N SER A 224 10.73 -28.83 -5.47
CA SER A 224 9.35 -28.91 -5.01
C SER A 224 8.68 -27.55 -5.10
N ILE A 225 7.34 -27.57 -5.13
CA ILE A 225 6.51 -26.37 -5.01
C ILE A 225 5.50 -26.62 -3.90
N ALA A 226 5.52 -25.78 -2.86
CA ALA A 226 4.42 -25.68 -1.92
C ALA A 226 3.31 -24.84 -2.56
N TYR A 227 2.04 -25.19 -2.36
CA TYR A 227 0.93 -24.40 -2.87
C TYR A 227 -0.29 -24.53 -1.97
N LEU A 228 -1.13 -23.49 -1.95
CA LEU A 228 -2.48 -23.59 -1.40
C LEU A 228 -3.46 -24.03 -2.49
N GLN A 229 -4.33 -24.97 -2.12
CA GLN A 229 -5.57 -25.21 -2.80
C GLN A 229 -6.67 -24.44 -2.07
N ILE A 230 -7.37 -23.60 -2.80
CA ILE A 230 -8.50 -22.82 -2.30
C ILE A 230 -9.79 -23.40 -2.86
N ASP A 231 -10.77 -23.68 -1.99
CA ASP A 231 -12.08 -24.21 -2.35
C ASP A 231 -13.20 -23.23 -1.98
N ASP A 232 -13.80 -22.59 -2.99
CA ASP A 232 -14.90 -21.64 -2.91
C ASP A 232 -16.28 -22.28 -3.12
N THR A 233 -16.41 -23.62 -3.14
CA THR A 233 -17.67 -24.29 -3.53
C THR A 233 -18.84 -23.91 -2.63
N HIS A 234 -18.58 -23.52 -1.41
CA HIS A 234 -19.59 -23.14 -0.40
C HIS A 234 -19.61 -21.64 -0.10
N VAL A 235 -18.72 -20.84 -0.71
CA VAL A 235 -18.71 -19.39 -0.55
C VAL A 235 -19.83 -18.74 -1.36
N PRO A 236 -20.65 -17.85 -0.75
CA PRO A 236 -21.67 -17.11 -1.48
C PRO A 236 -21.06 -16.22 -2.56
N GLU A 237 -21.77 -16.08 -3.68
CA GLU A 237 -21.34 -15.26 -4.81
C GLU A 237 -21.97 -13.87 -4.74
N PHE A 238 -21.19 -12.85 -5.03
CA PHE A 238 -21.68 -11.49 -5.25
C PHE A 238 -21.58 -11.12 -6.73
N THR A 239 -22.59 -10.42 -7.25
CA THR A 239 -22.64 -9.98 -8.65
C THR A 239 -22.46 -8.47 -8.76
N VAL A 240 -21.38 -8.07 -9.41
CA VAL A 240 -21.16 -6.70 -9.85
C VAL A 240 -21.68 -6.52 -11.27
N VAL A 241 -22.39 -5.42 -11.56
CA VAL A 241 -23.03 -5.17 -12.84
C VAL A 241 -22.43 -3.96 -13.52
N ASP A 242 -21.77 -4.16 -14.66
CA ASP A 242 -21.37 -3.09 -15.56
C ASP A 242 -22.53 -2.74 -16.52
N HIS A 243 -23.11 -1.58 -16.29
CA HIS A 243 -24.29 -1.09 -17.01
C HIS A 243 -23.99 -0.32 -18.30
N LEU A 244 -22.71 -0.06 -18.64
CA LEU A 244 -22.39 0.76 -19.83
C LEU A 244 -22.60 0.03 -21.17
N PRO A 245 -22.29 -1.26 -21.33
CA PRO A 245 -22.62 -1.99 -22.56
C PRO A 245 -24.14 -2.09 -22.76
N VAL A 246 -24.59 -2.13 -24.02
CA VAL A 246 -26.02 -2.33 -24.38
C VAL A 246 -26.60 -3.58 -23.68
N HIS A 247 -25.85 -4.67 -23.71
CA HIS A 247 -26.11 -5.84 -22.86
C HIS A 247 -25.15 -5.76 -21.69
N GLN A 248 -25.69 -5.57 -20.49
CA GLN A 248 -24.91 -5.43 -19.26
C GLN A 248 -23.96 -6.62 -19.07
N LYS A 249 -22.76 -6.34 -18.59
CA LYS A 249 -21.78 -7.36 -18.26
C LYS A 249 -21.86 -7.66 -16.76
N LEU A 250 -21.98 -8.94 -16.45
CA LEU A 250 -21.99 -9.43 -15.08
C LEU A 250 -20.59 -9.93 -14.70
N GLU A 251 -20.13 -9.56 -13.52
CA GLU A 251 -18.96 -10.11 -12.86
C GLU A 251 -19.43 -10.79 -11.58
N VAL A 252 -19.29 -12.10 -11.54
CA VAL A 252 -19.75 -12.95 -10.42
C VAL A 252 -18.53 -13.49 -9.72
N THR A 253 -18.38 -13.14 -8.43
CA THR A 253 -17.19 -13.47 -7.64
C THR A 253 -17.62 -14.08 -6.30
N PRO A 254 -17.04 -15.21 -5.87
CA PRO A 254 -17.15 -15.67 -4.50
C PRO A 254 -16.67 -14.56 -3.56
N TYR A 255 -17.53 -14.14 -2.65
CA TYR A 255 -17.25 -13.04 -1.72
C TYR A 255 -17.95 -13.34 -0.40
N PRO A 256 -17.21 -13.84 0.61
CA PRO A 256 -17.80 -14.13 1.90
C PRO A 256 -18.02 -12.81 2.66
N LYS A 257 -19.27 -12.48 2.93
CA LYS A 257 -19.62 -11.41 3.86
C LYS A 257 -19.43 -11.86 5.30
N SER A 258 -19.37 -10.93 6.22
CA SER A 258 -19.27 -11.24 7.64
C SER A 258 -20.36 -12.21 8.09
N GLY A 259 -19.98 -13.35 8.66
CA GLY A 259 -20.86 -14.47 9.03
C GLY A 259 -21.01 -15.55 7.97
N ASP A 260 -20.66 -15.30 6.71
CA ASP A 260 -20.69 -16.30 5.66
C ASP A 260 -19.53 -17.32 5.80
N PRO A 261 -19.65 -18.51 5.20
CA PRO A 261 -18.53 -19.46 5.12
C PRO A 261 -17.33 -18.84 4.39
N ASN A 262 -16.12 -19.00 4.94
CA ASN A 262 -14.86 -18.62 4.29
C ASN A 262 -14.43 -19.66 3.26
N PRO A 263 -13.57 -19.31 2.28
CA PRO A 263 -12.88 -20.27 1.45
C PRO A 263 -12.13 -21.31 2.30
N ALA A 264 -12.16 -22.57 1.87
CA ALA A 264 -11.39 -23.60 2.54
C ALA A 264 -9.98 -23.69 1.92
N ALA A 265 -8.96 -23.29 2.69
CA ALA A 265 -7.56 -23.35 2.25
C ALA A 265 -6.87 -24.62 2.79
N THR A 266 -6.16 -25.34 1.92
CA THR A 266 -5.35 -26.50 2.30
C THR A 266 -3.95 -26.40 1.72
N LEU A 267 -2.92 -26.79 2.51
CA LEU A 267 -1.52 -26.71 2.11
C LEU A 267 -1.04 -28.03 1.49
N HIS A 268 -0.42 -27.94 0.34
CA HIS A 268 0.10 -29.06 -0.43
C HIS A 268 1.56 -28.85 -0.86
N VAL A 269 2.25 -29.95 -1.16
CA VAL A 269 3.56 -29.93 -1.82
C VAL A 269 3.52 -30.82 -3.06
N ALA A 270 3.91 -30.29 -4.21
CA ALA A 270 4.19 -31.00 -5.44
C ALA A 270 5.68 -31.32 -5.53
N ASP A 271 6.06 -32.61 -5.56
CA ASP A 271 7.41 -33.07 -5.85
C ASP A 271 7.63 -33.12 -7.35
N LEU A 272 8.59 -32.35 -7.87
CA LEU A 272 8.80 -32.20 -9.30
C LEU A 272 9.47 -33.40 -9.97
N SER A 273 10.15 -34.24 -9.18
CA SER A 273 10.84 -35.44 -9.68
C SER A 273 9.89 -36.61 -9.87
N THR A 274 8.98 -36.82 -8.92
CA THR A 274 8.00 -37.94 -8.97
C THR A 274 6.72 -37.51 -9.65
N GLY A 275 6.38 -36.24 -9.64
CA GLY A 275 5.08 -35.71 -10.11
C GLY A 275 3.94 -35.87 -9.11
N ASN A 276 4.21 -36.37 -7.91
CA ASN A 276 3.21 -36.56 -6.86
C ASN A 276 2.95 -35.25 -6.12
N SER A 277 1.69 -35.00 -5.75
CA SER A 277 1.29 -33.96 -4.82
C SER A 277 0.70 -34.58 -3.56
N ILE A 278 1.07 -34.04 -2.40
CA ILE A 278 0.56 -34.50 -1.09
C ILE A 278 0.06 -33.31 -0.30
N ARG A 279 -1.03 -33.48 0.45
CA ARG A 279 -1.50 -32.51 1.44
C ARG A 279 -0.60 -32.58 2.69
N LEU A 280 -0.18 -31.43 3.16
CA LEU A 280 0.72 -31.29 4.33
C LEU A 280 -0.02 -30.94 5.61
N ASP A 281 -0.99 -30.03 5.54
CA ASP A 281 -1.76 -29.64 6.71
C ASP A 281 -2.70 -30.78 7.17
N ARG A 282 -3.16 -30.69 8.43
CA ARG A 282 -4.13 -31.60 9.02
C ARG A 282 -5.35 -30.87 9.60
N ILE A 283 -5.63 -29.68 9.03
CA ILE A 283 -6.77 -28.87 9.46
C ILE A 283 -8.05 -29.64 9.21
N ALA A 284 -8.82 -29.89 10.27
CA ALA A 284 -10.04 -30.70 10.19
C ALA A 284 -11.21 -29.95 9.53
N ASP A 285 -11.30 -28.63 9.79
CA ASP A 285 -12.30 -27.74 9.19
C ASP A 285 -11.58 -26.55 8.52
N PRO A 286 -11.15 -26.67 7.26
CA PRO A 286 -10.41 -25.61 6.59
C PRO A 286 -11.21 -24.32 6.37
N ALA A 287 -12.54 -24.35 6.36
CA ALA A 287 -13.37 -23.15 6.21
C ALA A 287 -13.47 -22.33 7.52
N ALA A 288 -13.17 -22.95 8.68
CA ALA A 288 -13.12 -22.28 9.97
C ALA A 288 -11.72 -21.72 10.29
N MET A 289 -10.71 -21.99 9.46
CA MET A 289 -9.32 -21.63 9.67
C MET A 289 -8.78 -20.86 8.47
N LEU A 290 -7.76 -20.03 8.73
CA LEU A 290 -7.05 -19.26 7.70
C LEU A 290 -5.58 -19.71 7.69
N ILE A 291 -5.04 -20.06 6.52
CA ILE A 291 -3.60 -20.24 6.32
C ILE A 291 -3.04 -18.90 5.84
N VAL A 292 -2.39 -18.17 6.75
CA VAL A 292 -2.08 -16.75 6.53
C VAL A 292 -0.64 -16.50 6.06
N ASP A 293 0.24 -17.50 6.12
CA ASP A 293 1.60 -17.44 5.55
C ASP A 293 2.13 -18.85 5.28
N VAL A 294 3.01 -18.97 4.25
CA VAL A 294 3.70 -20.21 3.90
C VAL A 294 5.13 -19.90 3.49
N ALA A 295 6.10 -20.57 4.13
CA ALA A 295 7.52 -20.40 3.86
C ALA A 295 8.27 -21.74 3.83
N TRP A 296 9.30 -21.83 3.01
CA TRP A 296 10.24 -22.95 3.04
C TRP A 296 11.35 -22.70 4.06
N ARG A 297 11.78 -23.74 4.74
CA ARG A 297 13.10 -23.68 5.40
C ARG A 297 14.20 -23.48 4.35
N PRO A 298 15.27 -22.74 4.68
CA PRO A 298 16.35 -22.46 3.72
C PRO A 298 17.02 -23.72 3.16
N ASP A 299 17.02 -24.83 3.90
CA ASP A 299 17.56 -26.14 3.48
C ASP A 299 16.55 -26.99 2.66
N SER A 300 15.38 -26.47 2.39
CA SER A 300 14.29 -27.16 1.69
C SER A 300 13.75 -28.42 2.38
N SER A 301 14.05 -28.63 3.65
CA SER A 301 13.68 -29.85 4.39
C SER A 301 12.20 -29.87 4.82
N ALA A 302 11.64 -28.70 5.10
CA ALA A 302 10.29 -28.52 5.62
C ALA A 302 9.63 -27.25 5.11
N VAL A 303 8.31 -27.20 5.25
CA VAL A 303 7.46 -26.04 5.03
C VAL A 303 6.98 -25.55 6.40
N ALA A 304 7.18 -24.27 6.68
CA ALA A 304 6.54 -23.56 7.76
C ALA A 304 5.26 -22.91 7.25
N PHE A 305 4.22 -22.92 8.04
CA PHE A 305 2.96 -22.25 7.69
C PHE A 305 2.30 -21.70 8.94
N GLN A 306 1.56 -20.59 8.75
CA GLN A 306 0.87 -19.93 9.85
C GLN A 306 -0.64 -20.13 9.72
N VAL A 307 -1.29 -20.43 10.84
CA VAL A 307 -2.72 -20.72 10.91
C VAL A 307 -3.38 -19.82 11.94
N GLN A 308 -4.54 -19.26 11.61
CA GLN A 308 -5.40 -18.52 12.53
C GLN A 308 -6.81 -19.11 12.50
N ASP A 309 -7.57 -18.92 13.58
CA ASP A 309 -9.03 -19.07 13.53
C ASP A 309 -9.64 -17.93 12.69
N ARG A 310 -10.90 -18.10 12.27
CA ARG A 310 -11.55 -17.10 11.40
C ARG A 310 -11.69 -15.70 12.03
N GLU A 311 -11.75 -15.61 13.35
CA GLU A 311 -11.81 -14.34 14.10
C GLU A 311 -10.41 -13.81 14.47
N GLN A 312 -9.34 -14.53 14.06
CA GLN A 312 -7.94 -14.17 14.21
C GLN A 312 -7.53 -13.88 15.65
N THR A 313 -8.09 -14.66 16.58
CA THR A 313 -7.86 -14.50 18.03
C THR A 313 -6.53 -15.07 18.48
N TYR A 314 -5.91 -15.95 17.67
CA TYR A 314 -4.58 -16.49 17.85
C TYR A 314 -3.86 -16.75 16.52
N LEU A 315 -2.56 -16.98 16.58
CA LEU A 315 -1.75 -17.38 15.44
C LEU A 315 -0.84 -18.53 15.87
N ASP A 316 -0.91 -19.65 15.13
CA ASP A 316 0.01 -20.79 15.26
C ASP A 316 1.00 -20.80 14.10
N LEU A 317 2.29 -20.90 14.41
CA LEU A 317 3.33 -21.23 13.45
C LEU A 317 3.66 -22.71 13.59
N ASP A 318 3.42 -23.45 12.53
CA ASP A 318 3.64 -24.88 12.42
C ASP A 318 4.70 -25.20 11.37
N GLU A 319 5.42 -26.32 11.55
CA GLU A 319 6.33 -26.87 10.55
C GLU A 319 5.97 -28.33 10.21
N VAL A 320 6.13 -28.68 8.94
CA VAL A 320 5.94 -30.05 8.45
C VAL A 320 7.00 -30.41 7.42
N SER A 321 7.51 -31.66 7.48
CA SER A 321 8.47 -32.16 6.48
C SER A 321 7.89 -32.04 5.06
N ARG A 322 8.71 -31.71 4.09
CA ARG A 322 8.30 -31.68 2.66
C ARG A 322 7.74 -33.01 2.13
N SER A 323 8.05 -34.11 2.79
CA SER A 323 7.52 -35.45 2.48
C SER A 323 6.24 -35.79 3.26
N GLY A 324 5.69 -34.86 4.02
CA GLY A 324 4.58 -35.09 4.93
C GLY A 324 5.04 -35.69 6.27
N GLY A 325 4.08 -36.11 7.09
CA GLY A 325 4.33 -36.67 8.40
C GLY A 325 3.66 -35.88 9.51
N ASP A 326 4.26 -35.85 10.70
CA ASP A 326 3.71 -35.13 11.83
C ASP A 326 3.97 -33.62 11.71
N ILE A 327 2.99 -32.84 12.10
CA ILE A 327 3.11 -31.38 12.22
C ILE A 327 3.79 -31.09 13.54
N HIS A 328 4.77 -30.20 13.51
CA HIS A 328 5.52 -29.73 14.67
C HIS A 328 5.09 -28.30 15.00
N PRO A 329 4.31 -28.09 16.08
CA PRO A 329 4.02 -26.74 16.56
C PRO A 329 5.33 -26.04 16.96
N VAL A 330 5.54 -24.81 16.46
CA VAL A 330 6.75 -24.02 16.68
C VAL A 330 6.48 -22.86 17.63
N LEU A 331 5.37 -22.14 17.40
CA LEU A 331 5.03 -20.95 18.14
C LEU A 331 3.49 -20.80 18.21
N HIS A 332 3.00 -20.31 19.35
CA HIS A 332 1.61 -19.90 19.54
C HIS A 332 1.58 -18.48 20.06
N GLU A 333 0.86 -17.58 19.36
CA GLU A 333 0.71 -16.19 19.74
C GLU A 333 -0.74 -15.81 20.01
N THR A 334 -0.94 -14.97 21.01
CA THR A 334 -2.23 -14.34 21.34
C THR A 334 -1.97 -12.90 21.75
N THR A 335 -3.00 -12.06 21.63
CA THR A 335 -3.02 -10.69 22.15
C THR A 335 -4.26 -10.46 23.00
N LYS A 336 -4.53 -9.21 23.36
CA LYS A 336 -5.77 -8.80 24.05
C LYS A 336 -6.97 -8.65 23.13
N ALA A 337 -6.76 -8.72 21.80
CA ALA A 337 -7.79 -8.54 20.79
C ALA A 337 -7.59 -9.55 19.65
N TRP A 338 -7.07 -9.15 18.53
CA TRP A 338 -6.70 -9.99 17.40
C TRP A 338 -5.19 -10.11 17.29
N VAL A 339 -4.70 -11.06 16.51
CA VAL A 339 -3.27 -11.22 16.18
C VAL A 339 -3.06 -10.90 14.71
N ASP A 340 -2.21 -9.94 14.41
CA ASP A 340 -1.80 -9.66 13.03
C ASP A 340 -0.73 -10.65 12.55
N ASN A 341 -0.75 -11.00 11.27
CA ASN A 341 0.32 -11.75 10.61
C ASN A 341 1.46 -10.79 10.25
N GLU A 342 2.64 -11.01 10.86
CA GLU A 342 3.82 -10.17 10.68
C GLU A 342 4.84 -10.76 9.70
N GLY A 343 4.46 -11.80 8.98
CA GLY A 343 5.26 -12.46 7.95
C GLY A 343 6.05 -13.67 8.44
N SER A 344 6.84 -14.21 7.54
CA SER A 344 7.56 -15.48 7.73
C SER A 344 8.74 -15.38 8.69
N PRO A 345 9.14 -16.49 9.35
CA PRO A 345 10.32 -16.56 10.21
C PRO A 345 11.61 -16.36 9.40
N PHE A 346 12.57 -15.59 9.95
CA PHE A 346 13.92 -15.45 9.41
C PHE A 346 14.86 -16.44 10.07
N TYR A 347 15.08 -17.58 9.42
CA TYR A 347 15.86 -18.69 9.98
C TYR A 347 17.35 -18.40 10.08
N LEU A 348 17.98 -18.91 11.16
CA LEU A 348 19.41 -18.92 11.42
C LEU A 348 19.98 -20.34 11.28
N LYS A 349 21.29 -20.46 11.10
CA LYS A 349 21.97 -21.76 10.92
C LYS A 349 21.90 -22.64 12.17
N ASP A 350 21.76 -22.06 13.35
CA ASP A 350 21.63 -22.78 14.63
C ASP A 350 20.21 -23.28 14.89
N LYS A 351 19.30 -23.18 13.90
CA LYS A 351 17.88 -23.54 13.94
C LYS A 351 16.99 -22.60 14.74
N SER A 352 17.52 -21.53 15.33
CA SER A 352 16.72 -20.43 15.82
C SER A 352 16.21 -19.57 14.65
N PHE A 353 15.30 -18.63 14.91
CA PHE A 353 14.86 -17.68 13.91
C PHE A 353 14.51 -16.33 14.55
N LEU A 354 14.50 -15.28 13.74
CA LEU A 354 13.94 -13.99 14.15
C LEU A 354 12.47 -13.91 13.75
N TRP A 355 11.71 -13.35 14.66
CA TRP A 355 10.25 -13.23 14.57
C TRP A 355 9.81 -11.83 14.92
N LEU A 356 8.83 -11.28 14.18
CA LEU A 356 8.14 -10.06 14.56
C LEU A 356 6.90 -10.41 15.36
N SER A 357 6.71 -9.75 16.49
CA SER A 357 5.56 -10.00 17.36
C SER A 357 5.07 -8.74 18.04
N GLU A 358 3.75 -8.65 18.20
CA GLU A 358 3.04 -7.56 18.87
C GLU A 358 2.47 -7.96 20.26
N HIS A 359 2.75 -9.14 20.76
CA HIS A 359 2.14 -9.68 21.98
C HIS A 359 2.29 -8.77 23.21
N THR A 360 3.32 -7.89 23.23
CA THR A 360 3.51 -6.89 24.29
C THR A 360 2.73 -5.58 24.06
N GLY A 361 2.04 -5.46 22.92
CA GLY A 361 1.36 -4.23 22.49
C GLY A 361 2.19 -3.30 21.61
N TRP A 362 3.44 -3.68 21.33
CA TRP A 362 4.36 -3.01 20.40
C TRP A 362 5.07 -4.03 19.54
N LYS A 363 5.18 -3.75 18.24
CA LYS A 363 5.87 -4.65 17.30
C LYS A 363 7.37 -4.61 17.49
N HIS A 364 7.95 -5.75 17.89
CA HIS A 364 9.38 -5.89 18.13
C HIS A 364 9.96 -7.17 17.51
N ILE A 365 11.29 -7.20 17.37
CA ILE A 365 12.03 -8.37 16.91
C ILE A 365 12.33 -9.25 18.11
N TYR A 366 11.95 -10.53 18.01
CA TYR A 366 12.28 -11.58 18.95
C TYR A 366 13.18 -12.62 18.28
N ARG A 367 14.14 -13.15 19.02
CA ARG A 367 14.80 -14.38 18.65
C ARG A 367 14.08 -15.53 19.33
N VAL A 368 13.64 -16.50 18.53
CA VAL A 368 13.01 -17.73 18.97
C VAL A 368 14.05 -18.83 18.88
N GLU A 369 14.43 -19.37 20.03
CA GLU A 369 15.42 -20.43 20.12
C GLU A 369 14.82 -21.78 19.68
N ALA A 370 15.65 -22.77 19.38
CA ALA A 370 15.19 -24.07 18.92
C ALA A 370 14.30 -24.83 19.93
N ASP A 371 14.29 -24.43 21.18
CA ASP A 371 13.40 -24.94 22.24
C ASP A 371 12.11 -24.13 22.39
N GLY A 372 11.86 -23.18 21.52
CA GLY A 372 10.68 -22.30 21.51
C GLY A 372 10.77 -21.09 22.46
N LYS A 373 11.87 -20.92 23.19
CA LYS A 373 12.04 -19.78 24.08
C LYS A 373 12.23 -18.50 23.28
N GLN A 374 11.41 -17.50 23.59
CA GLN A 374 11.48 -16.19 22.96
C GLN A 374 12.35 -15.21 23.77
N ARG A 375 13.22 -14.47 23.08
CA ARG A 375 14.04 -13.41 23.67
C ARG A 375 13.90 -12.13 22.83
N PRO A 376 13.45 -11.01 23.41
CA PRO A 376 13.36 -9.75 22.65
C PRO A 376 14.76 -9.25 22.29
N LEU A 377 14.93 -8.82 21.03
CA LEU A 377 16.12 -8.12 20.55
C LEU A 377 15.90 -6.61 20.52
N THR A 378 14.64 -6.18 20.34
CA THR A 378 14.23 -4.77 20.43
C THR A 378 13.12 -4.63 21.45
N MET A 379 13.01 -3.45 22.06
CA MET A 379 11.98 -3.13 23.04
C MET A 379 11.80 -1.62 23.16
N GLY A 380 10.64 -1.18 23.62
CA GLY A 380 10.33 0.23 23.83
C GLY A 380 8.90 0.58 23.43
N GLN A 381 8.57 1.89 23.50
CA GLN A 381 7.27 2.41 23.07
C GLN A 381 7.38 2.93 21.62
N TRP A 382 7.77 2.06 20.72
CA TRP A 382 7.93 2.29 19.29
C TRP A 382 7.86 0.95 18.55
N GLU A 383 7.70 0.97 17.24
CA GLU A 383 7.51 -0.24 16.45
C GLU A 383 8.61 -0.46 15.43
N VAL A 384 9.04 -1.70 15.31
CA VAL A 384 9.71 -2.21 14.11
C VAL A 384 8.65 -2.31 13.00
N ARG A 385 8.95 -1.75 11.83
CA ARG A 385 8.02 -1.80 10.68
C ARG A 385 8.33 -2.95 9.73
N LYS A 386 9.61 -3.27 9.55
CA LYS A 386 10.04 -4.32 8.64
C LYS A 386 11.39 -4.89 9.07
N LEU A 387 11.53 -6.19 8.98
CA LEU A 387 12.80 -6.91 9.05
C LEU A 387 13.28 -7.16 7.61
N PHE A 388 14.47 -6.67 7.25
CA PHE A 388 15.00 -6.80 5.89
C PHE A 388 15.81 -8.09 5.70
N GLY A 389 16.52 -8.55 6.73
CA GLY A 389 17.31 -9.76 6.67
C GLY A 389 18.39 -9.84 7.72
N ILE A 390 19.14 -10.94 7.66
CA ILE A 390 20.21 -11.31 8.60
C ILE A 390 21.49 -11.58 7.83
N ASP A 391 22.57 -10.86 8.16
CA ASP A 391 23.94 -11.19 7.76
C ASP A 391 24.63 -11.92 8.91
N GLU A 392 24.41 -13.23 8.99
CA GLU A 392 25.01 -14.05 10.05
C GLU A 392 26.55 -14.05 10.04
N LYS A 393 27.17 -13.86 8.88
CA LYS A 393 28.63 -13.86 8.73
C LYS A 393 29.27 -12.68 9.45
N ASN A 394 28.61 -11.52 9.40
CA ASN A 394 29.09 -10.28 9.98
C ASN A 394 28.32 -9.90 11.26
N ASP A 395 27.42 -10.76 11.73
CA ASP A 395 26.62 -10.58 12.95
C ASP A 395 25.72 -9.34 12.89
N TRP A 396 24.97 -9.16 11.76
CA TRP A 396 24.07 -8.01 11.60
C TRP A 396 22.64 -8.43 11.29
N VAL A 397 21.68 -7.73 11.92
CA VAL A 397 20.25 -7.73 11.61
C VAL A 397 19.89 -6.35 11.09
N TYR A 398 19.21 -6.27 9.94
CA TYR A 398 18.77 -5.02 9.32
C TYR A 398 17.25 -4.88 9.40
N TYR A 399 16.78 -3.73 9.87
CA TYR A 399 15.33 -3.48 10.04
C TYR A 399 15.00 -2.01 9.89
N SER A 400 13.70 -1.70 9.68
CA SER A 400 13.17 -0.34 9.77
C SER A 400 12.29 -0.19 11.00
N ALA A 401 12.30 1.01 11.59
CA ALA A 401 11.53 1.29 12.80
C ALA A 401 11.14 2.76 12.90
N ALA A 402 10.05 3.00 13.65
CA ALA A 402 9.55 4.33 14.01
C ALA A 402 10.07 4.77 15.40
N GLU A 403 11.32 4.41 15.76
CA GLU A 403 11.88 4.65 17.08
C GLU A 403 12.17 6.14 17.34
N ARG A 404 12.70 6.85 16.33
CA ARG A 404 13.05 8.27 16.46
C ARG A 404 11.82 9.18 16.44
N ASP A 405 10.81 8.80 15.65
CA ASP A 405 9.63 9.59 15.40
C ASP A 405 8.47 8.66 15.01
N PRO A 406 7.30 8.65 15.70
CA PRO A 406 6.19 7.77 15.38
C PRO A 406 5.59 8.00 13.98
N ILE A 407 5.77 9.18 13.39
CA ILE A 407 5.30 9.54 12.04
C ILE A 407 6.39 9.45 10.97
N GLY A 408 7.62 9.13 11.36
CA GLY A 408 8.77 8.90 10.48
C GLY A 408 9.12 7.40 10.37
N LEU A 409 10.09 7.12 9.53
CA LEU A 409 10.62 5.76 9.38
C LEU A 409 12.11 5.81 9.09
N ASP A 410 12.88 5.09 9.89
CA ASP A 410 14.33 5.00 9.77
C ASP A 410 14.81 3.57 9.57
N VAL A 411 16.01 3.43 9.01
CA VAL A 411 16.69 2.14 8.83
C VAL A 411 17.77 1.98 9.88
N TYR A 412 17.79 0.81 10.50
CA TYR A 412 18.71 0.44 11.57
C TYR A 412 19.41 -0.89 11.26
N ARG A 413 20.53 -1.11 11.93
CA ARG A 413 21.10 -2.44 12.13
C ARG A 413 21.48 -2.65 13.60
N MET A 414 21.54 -3.91 14.01
CA MET A 414 22.02 -4.32 15.34
C MET A 414 22.69 -5.70 15.26
N HIS A 415 23.43 -6.09 16.28
CA HIS A 415 23.95 -7.45 16.40
C HIS A 415 22.83 -8.48 16.68
N LEU A 416 23.08 -9.76 16.35
CA LEU A 416 22.16 -10.88 16.59
C LEU A 416 21.82 -11.11 18.06
N ASP A 417 22.59 -10.53 18.99
CA ASP A 417 22.29 -10.52 20.42
C ASP A 417 21.44 -9.32 20.87
N GLY A 418 21.10 -8.40 19.95
CA GLY A 418 20.37 -7.16 20.21
C GLY A 418 21.27 -5.98 20.61
N SER A 419 22.58 -6.16 20.75
CA SER A 419 23.52 -5.08 21.07
C SER A 419 23.96 -4.29 19.83
N GLY A 420 24.72 -3.23 20.03
CA GLY A 420 25.40 -2.50 18.96
C GLY A 420 24.47 -1.83 17.95
N LYS A 421 23.25 -1.43 18.36
CA LYS A 421 22.27 -0.74 17.49
C LYS A 421 22.86 0.50 16.85
N GLN A 422 22.67 0.64 15.54
CA GLN A 422 23.13 1.76 14.72
C GLN A 422 22.02 2.25 13.82
N LEU A 423 21.82 3.58 13.77
CA LEU A 423 20.98 4.25 12.79
C LEU A 423 21.75 4.38 11.47
N LEU A 424 21.15 3.95 10.35
CA LEU A 424 21.75 3.99 9.01
C LEU A 424 21.28 5.17 8.17
N THR A 425 20.22 5.85 8.57
CA THR A 425 19.62 6.99 7.87
C THR A 425 19.65 8.23 8.78
N GLU A 426 20.36 9.30 8.35
CA GLU A 426 20.60 10.47 9.20
C GLU A 426 19.48 11.51 9.15
N ARG A 427 18.88 11.69 7.96
CA ARG A 427 17.86 12.71 7.71
C ARG A 427 16.55 12.34 8.42
N ALA A 428 15.87 13.33 9.00
CA ALA A 428 14.49 13.09 9.47
C ALA A 428 13.54 12.95 8.28
N GLY A 429 12.51 12.12 8.42
CA GLY A 429 11.52 11.84 7.39
C GLY A 429 11.15 10.39 7.33
N THR A 430 10.74 9.94 6.17
CA THR A 430 10.40 8.53 5.91
C THR A 430 11.39 7.95 4.90
N HIS A 431 12.05 6.86 5.30
CA HIS A 431 13.01 6.09 4.51
C HIS A 431 12.40 4.73 4.13
N GLU A 432 12.11 4.53 2.85
CA GLU A 432 11.66 3.23 2.31
C GLU A 432 12.87 2.51 1.69
N ALA A 433 13.46 1.58 2.44
CA ALA A 433 14.66 0.87 2.03
C ALA A 433 14.34 -0.42 1.27
N THR A 434 15.13 -0.69 0.21
CA THR A 434 15.12 -1.97 -0.51
C THR A 434 16.55 -2.51 -0.59
N PHE A 435 16.86 -3.52 0.25
CA PHE A 435 18.19 -4.14 0.32
C PHE A 435 18.44 -5.10 -0.84
N ASN A 436 19.71 -5.24 -1.25
CA ASN A 436 20.15 -6.34 -2.09
C ASN A 436 20.20 -7.65 -1.29
N ALA A 437 20.24 -8.81 -1.98
CA ALA A 437 20.20 -10.11 -1.33
C ALA A 437 21.41 -10.35 -0.38
N ALA A 438 22.57 -9.81 -0.71
CA ALA A 438 23.77 -9.90 0.12
C ALA A 438 23.78 -8.92 1.30
N LEU A 439 22.77 -8.09 1.50
CA LEU A 439 22.65 -7.09 2.57
C LEU A 439 23.87 -6.15 2.67
N THR A 440 24.49 -5.84 1.53
CA THR A 440 25.67 -4.97 1.46
C THR A 440 25.34 -3.51 1.17
N ARG A 441 24.15 -3.26 0.63
CA ARG A 441 23.62 -1.93 0.28
C ARG A 441 22.11 -1.95 0.12
N PHE A 442 21.51 -0.78 0.14
CA PHE A 442 20.09 -0.61 -0.14
C PHE A 442 19.82 0.63 -0.99
N VAL A 443 18.71 0.60 -1.71
CA VAL A 443 18.10 1.78 -2.31
C VAL A 443 17.26 2.43 -1.24
N ASP A 444 17.51 3.72 -0.97
CA ASP A 444 16.76 4.55 -0.03
C ASP A 444 15.88 5.51 -0.82
N ASN A 445 14.56 5.38 -0.66
CA ASN A 445 13.57 6.31 -1.17
C ASN A 445 13.09 7.19 -0.01
N TRP A 446 13.73 8.35 0.14
CA TRP A 446 13.49 9.26 1.25
C TRP A 446 12.59 10.44 0.84
N SER A 447 11.70 10.85 1.74
CA SER A 447 10.96 12.12 1.66
C SER A 447 10.61 12.64 3.05
N ASP A 448 10.22 13.92 3.14
CA ASP A 448 9.55 14.51 4.29
C ASP A 448 8.29 15.28 3.88
N VAL A 449 7.57 15.89 4.82
CA VAL A 449 6.32 16.64 4.54
C VAL A 449 6.48 17.79 3.54
N ALA A 450 7.69 18.29 3.33
CA ALA A 450 7.97 19.43 2.46
C ALA A 450 8.84 19.09 1.25
N THR A 451 9.47 17.91 1.27
CA THR A 451 10.45 17.49 0.26
C THR A 451 9.93 16.28 -0.52
N PRO A 452 9.70 16.41 -1.83
CA PRO A 452 9.38 15.28 -2.70
C PRO A 452 10.43 14.17 -2.66
N PRO A 453 10.08 12.93 -3.06
CA PRO A 453 10.96 11.78 -2.98
C PRO A 453 12.34 11.98 -3.61
N GLN A 454 13.37 11.54 -2.91
CA GLN A 454 14.76 11.49 -3.35
C GLN A 454 15.26 10.05 -3.23
N ILE A 455 15.77 9.50 -4.33
CA ILE A 455 16.22 8.12 -4.40
C ILE A 455 17.74 8.12 -4.39
N SER A 456 18.33 7.44 -3.41
CA SER A 456 19.77 7.29 -3.28
C SER A 456 20.19 5.86 -2.98
N ILE A 457 21.46 5.55 -3.18
CA ILE A 457 22.06 4.29 -2.79
C ILE A 457 22.82 4.52 -1.50
N VAL A 458 22.63 3.62 -0.53
CA VAL A 458 23.29 3.67 0.78
C VAL A 458 23.96 2.32 1.02
N ASP A 459 25.19 2.32 1.58
CA ASP A 459 25.82 1.06 1.96
C ASP A 459 25.25 0.52 3.29
N ALA A 460 25.51 -0.73 3.57
CA ALA A 460 24.98 -1.39 4.77
C ALA A 460 25.56 -0.86 6.10
N ALA A 461 26.50 0.07 6.06
CA ALA A 461 27.02 0.80 7.22
C ALA A 461 26.38 2.19 7.39
N GLY A 462 25.43 2.55 6.50
CA GLY A 462 24.75 3.83 6.51
C GLY A 462 25.51 4.96 5.79
N LYS A 463 26.60 4.64 5.07
CA LYS A 463 27.32 5.67 4.32
C LYS A 463 26.53 6.03 3.05
N PRO A 464 26.15 7.31 2.89
CA PRO A 464 25.48 7.78 1.67
C PRO A 464 26.32 7.57 0.43
N GLY A 465 25.74 7.01 -0.61
CA GLY A 465 26.33 6.83 -1.93
C GLY A 465 25.80 7.83 -2.96
N LYS A 466 25.45 7.33 -4.14
CA LYS A 466 24.97 8.17 -5.26
C LYS A 466 23.48 8.48 -5.14
N MET A 467 23.12 9.75 -5.38
CA MET A 467 21.74 10.12 -5.67
C MET A 467 21.39 9.67 -7.08
N ILE A 468 20.31 8.92 -7.21
CA ILE A 468 19.81 8.37 -8.47
C ILE A 468 18.75 9.27 -9.08
N ARG A 469 17.90 9.86 -8.23
CA ARG A 469 16.81 10.73 -8.64
C ARG A 469 16.45 11.74 -7.55
N ASP A 470 16.14 12.95 -7.97
CA ASP A 470 15.50 14.00 -7.17
C ASP A 470 14.22 14.42 -7.89
N SER A 471 13.06 14.22 -7.28
CA SER A 471 11.75 14.50 -7.86
C SER A 471 11.41 15.99 -7.94
N ASN A 472 12.23 16.85 -7.34
CA ASN A 472 12.09 18.32 -7.44
C ASN A 472 13.35 18.97 -8.05
N SER A 473 14.10 18.23 -8.87
CA SER A 473 15.33 18.76 -9.51
C SER A 473 15.10 19.97 -10.40
N GLY A 474 13.89 20.15 -10.93
CA GLY A 474 13.48 21.30 -11.75
C GLY A 474 12.98 22.49 -10.91
N HIS A 475 12.94 22.39 -9.59
CA HIS A 475 12.44 23.44 -8.68
C HIS A 475 11.02 23.95 -9.00
N GLU A 476 10.16 23.11 -9.61
CA GLU A 476 8.83 23.50 -10.07
C GLU A 476 7.92 23.96 -8.91
N LEU A 477 8.13 23.43 -7.70
CA LEU A 477 7.35 23.82 -6.52
C LEU A 477 7.62 25.25 -6.05
N GLU A 478 8.80 25.83 -6.37
CA GLU A 478 9.18 27.16 -5.93
C GLU A 478 8.32 28.28 -6.53
N GLN A 479 7.68 28.02 -7.67
CA GLN A 479 6.76 28.96 -8.32
C GLN A 479 5.38 29.04 -7.64
N PHE A 480 5.07 28.13 -6.71
CA PHE A 480 3.79 28.10 -6.01
C PHE A 480 3.87 28.66 -4.61
N ASP A 481 2.77 29.23 -4.12
CA ASP A 481 2.64 29.75 -2.77
C ASP A 481 2.27 28.60 -1.81
N ILE A 482 3.29 27.84 -1.38
CA ILE A 482 3.16 26.67 -0.52
C ILE A 482 3.48 27.03 0.92
N ASN A 483 2.60 26.65 1.85
CA ASN A 483 2.90 26.67 3.26
C ASN A 483 3.42 25.31 3.73
N LYS A 484 4.51 25.32 4.49
CA LYS A 484 5.00 24.10 5.14
C LYS A 484 3.96 23.62 6.16
N PRO A 485 3.59 22.31 6.15
CA PRO A 485 2.74 21.75 7.18
C PRO A 485 3.34 21.89 8.58
N GLU A 486 2.49 22.16 9.55
CA GLU A 486 2.83 22.15 10.97
C GLU A 486 2.45 20.77 11.54
N LEU A 487 3.43 20.05 12.07
CA LEU A 487 3.20 18.79 12.77
C LEU A 487 3.03 19.09 14.25
N VAL A 488 1.95 18.62 14.87
CA VAL A 488 1.58 18.95 16.24
C VAL A 488 1.07 17.73 17.00
N HIS A 489 1.17 17.77 18.32
CA HIS A 489 0.67 16.75 19.23
C HIS A 489 -0.62 17.22 19.90
N VAL A 490 -1.64 16.39 19.85
CA VAL A 490 -3.00 16.72 20.33
C VAL A 490 -3.42 15.74 21.43
N PRO A 491 -3.55 16.19 22.67
CA PRO A 491 -4.03 15.32 23.75
C PRO A 491 -5.54 15.08 23.62
N THR A 492 -5.96 13.83 23.74
CA THR A 492 -7.36 13.46 23.93
C THR A 492 -7.80 13.75 25.36
N ARG A 493 -9.13 13.76 25.61
CA ARG A 493 -9.73 13.96 26.93
C ARG A 493 -9.28 12.96 28.00
N ASP A 494 -8.79 11.79 27.59
CA ASP A 494 -8.28 10.72 28.46
C ASP A 494 -6.75 10.60 28.46
N GLY A 495 -6.05 11.55 27.81
CA GLY A 495 -4.60 11.71 27.90
C GLY A 495 -3.79 10.95 26.84
N PHE A 496 -4.43 10.28 25.87
CA PHE A 496 -3.69 9.79 24.70
C PHE A 496 -3.21 10.97 23.86
N VAL A 497 -2.00 10.88 23.29
CA VAL A 497 -1.45 11.94 22.44
C VAL A 497 -1.56 11.52 20.99
N MET A 498 -2.38 12.22 20.21
CA MET A 498 -2.53 12.03 18.77
C MET A 498 -1.48 12.85 18.00
N GLU A 499 -1.06 12.30 16.85
CA GLU A 499 -0.28 13.06 15.86
C GLU A 499 -1.23 13.80 14.94
N ALA A 500 -0.89 15.04 14.59
CA ALA A 500 -1.71 15.83 13.70
C ALA A 500 -0.88 16.75 12.78
N GLU A 501 -1.49 17.11 11.64
CA GLU A 501 -0.93 18.01 10.63
C GLU A 501 -1.88 19.17 10.36
N ILE A 502 -1.34 20.39 10.29
CA ILE A 502 -2.06 21.62 9.96
C ILE A 502 -1.45 22.23 8.71
N ILE A 503 -2.27 22.54 7.70
CA ILE A 503 -1.88 23.40 6.59
C ILE A 503 -2.73 24.67 6.65
N ARG A 504 -2.11 25.79 7.00
CA ARG A 504 -2.76 27.10 7.07
C ARG A 504 -2.78 27.81 5.71
N PRO A 505 -3.77 28.67 5.43
CA PRO A 505 -3.73 29.55 4.28
C PRO A 505 -2.43 30.37 4.21
N PRO A 506 -1.87 30.64 3.01
CA PRO A 506 -0.83 31.63 2.86
C PRO A 506 -1.27 32.97 3.43
N ASN A 507 -0.39 33.67 4.15
CA ASN A 507 -0.70 34.92 4.84
C ASN A 507 -1.84 34.77 5.88
N PHE A 508 -1.85 33.66 6.61
CA PHE A 508 -2.82 33.40 7.67
C PHE A 508 -2.85 34.54 8.68
N ASP A 509 -4.04 35.10 8.93
CA ASP A 509 -4.28 36.19 9.88
C ASP A 509 -5.12 35.65 11.05
N PRO A 510 -4.56 35.52 12.25
CA PRO A 510 -5.25 34.94 13.40
C PRO A 510 -6.46 35.78 13.89
N THR A 511 -6.64 37.00 13.38
CA THR A 511 -7.81 37.84 13.70
C THR A 511 -9.02 37.53 12.83
N LYS A 512 -8.84 36.82 11.70
CA LYS A 512 -9.91 36.31 10.84
C LYS A 512 -10.42 34.97 11.31
N LYS A 513 -11.47 34.45 10.67
CA LYS A 513 -12.09 33.17 10.97
C LYS A 513 -12.08 32.25 9.75
N TYR A 514 -11.23 31.21 9.79
CA TYR A 514 -11.06 30.26 8.70
C TYR A 514 -11.80 28.95 8.98
N PRO A 515 -12.52 28.40 8.01
CA PRO A 515 -13.17 27.08 8.12
C PRO A 515 -12.14 25.95 8.06
N ILE A 516 -12.58 24.75 8.48
CA ILE A 516 -11.75 23.54 8.57
C ILE A 516 -12.18 22.53 7.49
N TYR A 517 -11.22 22.04 6.74
CA TYR A 517 -11.34 20.78 5.98
C TYR A 517 -10.53 19.72 6.71
N GLU A 518 -11.21 18.74 7.27
CA GLU A 518 -10.61 17.63 7.99
C GLU A 518 -10.53 16.40 7.07
N HIS A 519 -9.33 15.86 6.91
CA HIS A 519 -9.10 14.62 6.16
C HIS A 519 -8.82 13.48 7.12
N THR A 520 -9.51 12.34 6.94
CA THR A 520 -9.32 11.17 7.79
C THR A 520 -9.41 9.86 7.00
N TYR A 521 -8.69 8.84 7.48
CA TYR A 521 -8.96 7.44 7.18
C TYR A 521 -9.50 6.71 8.41
N SER A 522 -8.84 6.90 9.56
CA SER A 522 -9.18 6.36 10.88
C SER A 522 -9.12 4.83 11.02
N GLY A 523 -8.86 4.08 9.96
CA GLY A 523 -8.77 2.62 10.01
C GLY A 523 -7.61 2.12 10.88
N PRO A 524 -7.72 0.93 11.50
CA PRO A 524 -6.69 0.38 12.36
C PRO A 524 -5.32 0.33 11.66
N HIS A 525 -4.28 0.74 12.37
CA HIS A 525 -2.88 0.75 11.91
C HIS A 525 -2.61 1.52 10.61
N ALA A 526 -3.49 2.47 10.21
CA ALA A 526 -3.41 3.20 8.96
C ALA A 526 -3.21 4.72 9.12
N PRO A 527 -2.08 5.18 9.69
CA PRO A 527 -1.83 6.61 9.95
C PRO A 527 -1.81 7.42 8.66
N GLN A 528 -2.46 8.58 8.70
CA GLN A 528 -2.45 9.57 7.63
C GLN A 528 -1.39 10.65 7.88
N VAL A 529 -1.13 10.98 9.15
CA VAL A 529 -0.08 11.92 9.54
C VAL A 529 1.27 11.21 9.46
N ARG A 530 2.08 11.64 8.51
CA ARG A 530 3.41 11.06 8.25
C ARG A 530 4.41 12.15 7.93
N ASN A 531 5.63 12.00 8.40
CA ASN A 531 6.73 12.84 7.94
C ASN A 531 7.23 12.33 6.57
N ALA A 532 6.35 12.42 5.56
CA ALA A 532 6.59 11.98 4.20
C ALA A 532 5.85 12.87 3.19
N TRP A 533 6.30 12.87 1.94
CA TRP A 533 5.63 13.61 0.87
C TRP A 533 4.27 13.01 0.51
N GLY A 534 3.24 13.82 0.59
CA GLY A 534 1.85 13.40 0.35
C GLY A 534 1.41 13.43 -1.14
N GLY A 535 2.30 13.74 -2.10
CA GLY A 535 1.99 13.72 -3.53
C GLY A 535 0.82 14.61 -3.93
N SER A 536 -0.05 14.12 -4.82
CA SER A 536 -1.21 14.87 -5.32
C SER A 536 -2.22 15.22 -4.21
N THR A 537 -2.36 14.39 -3.18
CA THR A 537 -3.23 14.69 -2.02
C THR A 537 -2.73 15.91 -1.26
N TYR A 538 -1.41 15.96 -0.97
CA TYR A 538 -0.80 17.12 -0.35
C TYR A 538 -0.97 18.41 -1.19
N LEU A 539 -0.79 18.31 -2.51
CA LEU A 539 -0.97 19.47 -3.40
C LEU A 539 -2.44 19.93 -3.46
N PHE A 540 -3.39 19.01 -3.39
CA PHE A 540 -4.81 19.36 -3.25
C PHE A 540 -5.10 20.07 -1.92
N HIS A 541 -4.50 19.60 -0.81
CA HIS A 541 -4.59 20.26 0.48
C HIS A 541 -3.99 21.68 0.44
N GLN A 542 -2.85 21.86 -0.23
CA GLN A 542 -2.27 23.20 -0.47
C GLN A 542 -3.22 24.09 -1.28
N MET A 543 -3.88 23.53 -2.32
CA MET A 543 -4.87 24.28 -3.10
C MET A 543 -6.07 24.73 -2.25
N LEU A 544 -6.57 23.88 -1.34
CA LEU A 544 -7.62 24.27 -0.39
C LEU A 544 -7.13 25.39 0.54
N ALA A 545 -5.93 25.27 1.08
CA ALA A 545 -5.33 26.28 1.94
C ALA A 545 -5.16 27.64 1.22
N GLN A 546 -4.69 27.63 -0.02
CA GLN A 546 -4.58 28.82 -0.87
C GLN A 546 -5.94 29.49 -1.16
N ASN A 547 -7.04 28.77 -0.99
CA ASN A 547 -8.40 29.27 -1.13
C ASN A 547 -9.09 29.58 0.21
N GLY A 548 -8.31 29.71 1.29
CA GLY A 548 -8.81 30.23 2.58
C GLY A 548 -9.40 29.18 3.51
N VAL A 549 -9.08 27.89 3.31
CA VAL A 549 -9.50 26.78 4.16
C VAL A 549 -8.29 26.31 4.98
N VAL A 550 -8.45 26.07 6.28
CA VAL A 550 -7.44 25.37 7.07
C VAL A 550 -7.63 23.88 6.86
N VAL A 551 -6.58 23.19 6.40
CA VAL A 551 -6.56 21.74 6.29
C VAL A 551 -6.07 21.14 7.60
N TRP A 552 -6.79 20.16 8.08
CA TRP A 552 -6.56 19.46 9.33
C TRP A 552 -6.53 17.95 9.09
N ILE A 553 -5.51 17.28 9.56
CA ILE A 553 -5.38 15.83 9.58
C ILE A 553 -5.00 15.45 11.01
N CYS A 554 -5.75 14.55 11.65
CA CYS A 554 -5.48 14.12 13.01
C CYS A 554 -5.74 12.61 13.10
N ASP A 555 -4.69 11.85 13.41
CA ASP A 555 -4.82 10.41 13.54
C ASP A 555 -5.37 10.07 14.93
N ASN A 556 -6.59 9.52 14.96
CA ASN A 556 -7.15 8.91 16.17
C ASN A 556 -6.23 7.76 16.65
N ARG A 557 -6.37 7.35 17.90
CA ARG A 557 -5.45 6.37 18.53
C ARG A 557 -5.35 5.05 17.77
N THR A 558 -6.43 4.58 17.17
CA THR A 558 -6.47 3.28 16.48
C THR A 558 -5.70 3.30 15.17
N ALA A 559 -5.60 4.49 14.53
CA ALA A 559 -4.85 4.71 13.29
C ALA A 559 -3.39 5.14 13.54
N SER A 560 -3.02 5.52 14.75
CA SER A 560 -1.81 6.30 15.06
C SER A 560 -0.48 5.60 14.80
N GLY A 561 -0.44 4.28 14.59
CA GLY A 561 0.81 3.52 14.52
C GLY A 561 1.64 3.56 15.81
N LYS A 562 1.00 3.79 16.95
CA LYS A 562 1.61 3.82 18.28
C LYS A 562 1.40 2.50 19.04
N GLY A 563 1.70 1.40 18.37
CA GLY A 563 1.58 0.05 18.89
C GLY A 563 0.19 -0.53 18.73
N ALA A 564 0.12 -1.86 18.62
CA ALA A 564 -1.14 -2.62 18.57
C ALA A 564 -2.05 -2.30 19.77
N GLN A 565 -1.46 -2.07 20.95
CA GLN A 565 -2.21 -1.70 22.16
C GLN A 565 -3.06 -0.44 22.00
N SER A 566 -2.69 0.49 21.10
CA SER A 566 -3.48 1.71 20.86
C SER A 566 -4.76 1.41 20.05
N ALA A 567 -4.74 0.33 19.27
CA ALA A 567 -5.86 -0.10 18.44
C ALA A 567 -6.79 -1.11 19.18
N TRP A 568 -6.28 -1.93 20.08
CA TRP A 568 -7.11 -2.94 20.80
C TRP A 568 -8.42 -2.43 21.40
N PRO A 569 -8.53 -1.18 21.91
CA PRO A 569 -9.81 -0.69 22.45
C PRO A 569 -10.95 -0.58 21.44
N LEU A 570 -10.69 -0.59 20.12
CA LEU A 570 -11.74 -0.62 19.10
C LEU A 570 -12.42 -2.00 18.96
N TYR A 571 -11.79 -3.06 19.49
CA TYR A 571 -12.23 -4.44 19.31
C TYR A 571 -13.70 -4.61 19.67
N LYS A 572 -14.48 -5.16 18.73
CA LYS A 572 -15.94 -5.34 18.76
C LYS A 572 -16.77 -4.05 18.62
N ASN A 573 -16.13 -2.90 18.34
CA ASN A 573 -16.87 -1.63 18.35
C ASN A 573 -16.22 -0.55 17.46
N PHE A 574 -16.31 -0.68 16.14
CA PHE A 574 -15.84 0.33 15.20
C PHE A 574 -16.57 1.67 15.35
N GLY A 575 -15.89 2.77 15.17
CA GLY A 575 -16.45 4.11 15.01
C GLY A 575 -16.60 4.90 16.31
N GLU A 576 -16.92 4.28 17.44
CA GLU A 576 -17.19 5.00 18.69
C GLU A 576 -15.94 5.68 19.26
N LEU A 577 -14.86 4.93 19.39
CA LEU A 577 -13.60 5.44 19.92
C LEU A 577 -12.93 6.39 18.94
N GLU A 578 -12.95 6.05 17.66
CA GLU A 578 -12.44 6.86 16.58
C GLU A 578 -13.17 8.21 16.51
N LEU A 579 -14.49 8.22 16.58
CA LEU A 579 -15.30 9.45 16.61
C LEU A 579 -14.94 10.33 17.81
N ARG A 580 -14.80 9.73 19.00
CA ARG A 580 -14.44 10.45 20.22
C ARG A 580 -13.09 11.15 20.07
N ASP A 581 -12.09 10.47 19.51
CA ASP A 581 -10.77 11.03 19.29
C ASP A 581 -10.77 12.12 18.19
N LEU A 582 -11.54 11.92 17.09
CA LEU A 582 -11.73 12.95 16.07
C LEU A 582 -12.41 14.20 16.63
N GLU A 583 -13.42 14.04 17.51
CA GLU A 583 -14.04 15.19 18.20
C GLU A 583 -13.06 15.94 19.10
N ASP A 584 -12.17 15.22 19.79
CA ASP A 584 -11.12 15.83 20.61
C ASP A 584 -10.12 16.60 19.73
N GLY A 585 -9.74 16.04 18.59
CA GLY A 585 -8.89 16.70 17.58
C GLY A 585 -9.55 17.94 17.02
N LEU A 586 -10.82 17.87 16.63
CA LEU A 586 -11.57 19.01 16.12
C LEU A 586 -11.75 20.11 17.19
N ALA A 587 -12.00 19.73 18.45
CA ALA A 587 -12.08 20.70 19.56
C ALA A 587 -10.76 21.40 19.79
N TRP A 588 -9.64 20.68 19.71
CA TRP A 588 -8.31 21.25 19.87
C TRP A 588 -8.00 22.26 18.76
N ILE A 589 -8.18 21.92 17.48
CA ILE A 589 -7.91 22.85 16.37
C ILE A 589 -8.87 24.04 16.40
N SER A 590 -10.14 23.84 16.78
CA SER A 590 -11.13 24.92 16.92
C SER A 590 -10.78 25.93 18.00
N SER A 591 -10.00 25.54 19.01
CA SER A 591 -9.51 26.42 20.06
C SER A 591 -8.37 27.33 19.62
N GLN A 592 -7.77 27.07 18.46
CA GLN A 592 -6.63 27.83 17.95
C GLN A 592 -7.08 29.20 17.41
N PRO A 593 -6.26 30.26 17.57
CA PRO A 593 -6.58 31.57 17.04
C PRO A 593 -6.83 31.53 15.53
N GLY A 594 -7.87 32.22 15.07
CA GLY A 594 -8.19 32.33 13.66
C GLY A 594 -9.01 31.17 13.09
N ILE A 595 -9.36 30.17 13.87
CA ILE A 595 -10.14 28.99 13.41
C ILE A 595 -11.62 29.18 13.71
N ASP A 596 -12.49 28.70 12.79
CA ASP A 596 -13.94 28.63 12.95
C ASP A 596 -14.39 27.16 12.96
N GLY A 597 -14.41 26.56 14.14
CA GLY A 597 -14.85 25.17 14.33
C GLY A 597 -16.31 24.91 14.01
N SER A 598 -17.15 25.95 13.84
CA SER A 598 -18.55 25.77 13.43
C SER A 598 -18.69 25.48 11.92
N ARG A 599 -17.65 25.75 11.15
CA ARG A 599 -17.54 25.47 9.72
C ARG A 599 -16.49 24.40 9.45
N ALA A 600 -16.76 23.17 9.91
CA ALA A 600 -15.91 22.02 9.69
C ALA A 600 -16.56 21.04 8.70
N LEU A 601 -15.76 20.51 7.79
CA LEU A 601 -16.12 19.45 6.84
C LEU A 601 -15.19 18.27 7.05
N LEU A 602 -15.76 17.06 7.17
CA LEU A 602 -15.01 15.79 7.27
C LEU A 602 -14.95 15.10 5.92
N ASN A 603 -13.78 14.61 5.51
CA ASN A 603 -13.58 13.88 4.25
C ASN A 603 -12.80 12.60 4.46
N GLY A 604 -13.31 11.49 3.89
CA GLY A 604 -12.59 10.23 3.88
C GLY A 604 -13.10 9.26 2.81
N TRP A 605 -12.27 8.25 2.51
CA TRP A 605 -12.55 7.21 1.54
C TRP A 605 -12.46 5.83 2.20
N SER A 606 -13.28 4.85 1.76
CA SER A 606 -13.27 3.48 2.31
C SER A 606 -13.63 3.47 3.81
N PHE A 607 -12.75 3.03 4.70
CA PHE A 607 -12.93 3.17 6.15
C PHE A 607 -13.10 4.65 6.54
N GLY A 608 -12.38 5.58 5.90
CA GLY A 608 -12.58 7.01 6.08
C GLY A 608 -13.95 7.49 5.60
N GLY A 609 -14.52 6.86 4.58
CA GLY A 609 -15.91 7.05 4.15
C GLY A 609 -16.91 6.54 5.21
N PHE A 610 -16.65 5.37 5.81
CA PHE A 610 -17.38 4.88 6.98
C PHE A 610 -17.30 5.91 8.10
N MET A 611 -16.13 6.34 8.50
CA MET A 611 -15.96 7.33 9.56
C MET A 611 -16.67 8.64 9.29
N THR A 612 -16.65 9.12 8.03
CA THR A 612 -17.39 10.32 7.64
C THR A 612 -18.91 10.11 7.81
N THR A 613 -19.47 9.01 7.29
CA THR A 613 -20.91 8.73 7.44
C THR A 613 -21.29 8.45 8.88
N TYR A 614 -20.43 7.74 9.62
CA TYR A 614 -20.63 7.48 11.05
C TYR A 614 -20.61 8.78 11.88
N ALA A 615 -19.62 9.64 11.68
CA ALA A 615 -19.51 10.91 12.36
C ALA A 615 -20.73 11.82 12.10
N LEU A 616 -21.19 11.91 10.85
CA LEU A 616 -22.34 12.76 10.50
C LEU A 616 -23.69 12.21 11.00
N THR A 617 -23.78 10.93 11.33
CA THR A 617 -24.99 10.30 11.87
C THR A 617 -24.96 10.16 13.41
N HIS A 618 -23.80 10.32 14.07
CA HIS A 618 -23.63 10.17 15.50
C HIS A 618 -23.16 11.46 16.21
N SER A 619 -22.80 12.50 15.45
CA SER A 619 -22.32 13.79 15.96
C SER A 619 -22.88 14.96 15.15
N THR A 620 -22.89 16.14 15.75
CA THR A 620 -23.29 17.41 15.09
C THR A 620 -22.10 18.37 14.96
N LYS A 621 -20.88 17.89 15.15
CA LYS A 621 -19.68 18.73 15.15
C LYS A 621 -19.25 19.19 13.74
N TRP A 622 -19.57 18.42 12.74
CA TRP A 622 -19.28 18.76 11.34
C TRP A 622 -20.54 19.24 10.62
N SER A 623 -20.40 20.35 9.89
CA SER A 623 -21.48 20.95 9.09
C SER A 623 -21.65 20.29 7.73
N ALA A 624 -20.62 19.59 7.24
CA ALA A 624 -20.63 18.89 5.95
C ALA A 624 -19.70 17.67 5.98
N GLY A 625 -19.85 16.77 5.01
CA GLY A 625 -18.91 15.67 4.78
C GLY A 625 -18.90 15.15 3.36
N ILE A 626 -17.74 14.59 2.96
CA ILE A 626 -17.54 13.88 1.69
C ILE A 626 -17.16 12.44 2.03
N ALA A 627 -18.01 11.49 1.71
CA ALA A 627 -17.79 10.07 1.96
C ALA A 627 -17.62 9.31 0.64
N GLY A 628 -16.42 8.82 0.39
CA GLY A 628 -16.10 8.02 -0.78
C GLY A 628 -16.05 6.53 -0.46
N GLY A 629 -16.72 5.68 -1.27
CA GLY A 629 -16.74 4.23 -1.12
C GLY A 629 -17.01 3.75 0.32
N PRO A 630 -18.02 4.31 1.04
CA PRO A 630 -18.17 4.05 2.47
C PRO A 630 -18.71 2.65 2.74
N VAL A 631 -18.15 1.96 3.73
CA VAL A 631 -18.88 0.90 4.44
C VAL A 631 -19.96 1.58 5.29
N THR A 632 -21.20 1.15 5.17
CA THR A 632 -22.32 1.75 5.93
C THR A 632 -23.06 0.72 6.77
N ASP A 633 -22.74 -0.54 6.57
CA ASP A 633 -23.12 -1.67 7.41
C ASP A 633 -22.06 -2.77 7.30
N TRP A 634 -21.49 -3.17 8.42
CA TRP A 634 -20.40 -4.15 8.47
C TRP A 634 -20.83 -5.58 8.12
N HIS A 635 -22.15 -5.87 8.09
CA HIS A 635 -22.67 -7.12 7.53
C HIS A 635 -22.44 -7.22 6.00
N ASP A 636 -22.26 -6.09 5.31
CA ASP A 636 -22.06 -6.02 3.87
C ASP A 636 -20.59 -6.03 3.44
N TYR A 637 -19.65 -6.12 4.39
CA TYR A 637 -18.23 -6.19 4.09
C TYR A 637 -17.69 -7.61 4.31
N ASP A 638 -16.47 -7.89 3.78
CA ASP A 638 -15.92 -9.25 3.84
C ASP A 638 -15.69 -9.78 5.25
N SER A 639 -15.66 -11.11 5.36
CA SER A 639 -15.53 -11.83 6.60
C SER A 639 -14.16 -11.62 7.27
N VAL A 640 -13.06 -11.73 6.52
CA VAL A 640 -11.70 -11.77 7.07
C VAL A 640 -11.32 -10.45 7.73
N TYR A 641 -11.57 -9.31 7.04
CA TYR A 641 -11.33 -8.00 7.64
C TYR A 641 -12.30 -7.73 8.78
N THR A 642 -13.59 -7.91 8.53
CA THR A 642 -14.62 -7.49 9.51
C THR A 642 -14.53 -8.31 10.77
N GLU A 643 -14.40 -9.63 10.69
CA GLU A 643 -14.42 -10.51 11.85
C GLU A 643 -13.16 -10.44 12.71
N ARG A 644 -12.03 -10.06 12.14
CA ARG A 644 -10.80 -9.71 12.88
C ARG A 644 -11.08 -8.68 13.97
N TYR A 645 -11.83 -7.65 13.64
CA TYR A 645 -12.06 -6.52 14.54
C TYR A 645 -13.42 -6.58 15.24
N MET A 646 -14.45 -7.11 14.59
CA MET A 646 -15.83 -7.08 15.05
C MET A 646 -16.34 -8.43 15.55
N LEU A 647 -15.59 -9.53 15.38
CA LEU A 647 -16.04 -10.91 15.46
C LEU A 647 -17.15 -11.21 14.44
N THR A 648 -17.68 -12.43 14.44
CA THR A 648 -18.85 -12.77 13.61
C THR A 648 -20.10 -12.02 14.09
N PRO A 649 -21.10 -11.78 13.23
CA PRO A 649 -22.38 -11.18 13.65
C PRO A 649 -23.11 -11.99 14.73
N GLU A 650 -22.86 -13.29 14.80
CA GLU A 650 -23.42 -14.13 15.88
C GLU A 650 -22.79 -13.80 17.24
N HIS A 651 -21.48 -13.57 17.28
CA HIS A 651 -20.74 -13.29 18.50
C HIS A 651 -20.82 -11.81 18.94
N ASN A 652 -21.25 -10.87 18.07
CA ASN A 652 -21.29 -9.44 18.36
C ASN A 652 -22.47 -8.70 17.72
N LYS A 653 -23.71 -9.21 17.84
CA LYS A 653 -24.92 -8.62 17.24
C LYS A 653 -25.11 -7.14 17.53
N ASP A 654 -24.94 -6.74 18.80
CA ASP A 654 -25.13 -5.36 19.22
C ASP A 654 -24.06 -4.41 18.64
N GLY A 655 -22.82 -4.90 18.46
CA GLY A 655 -21.74 -4.16 17.84
C GLY A 655 -22.07 -3.79 16.41
N TYR A 656 -22.52 -4.73 15.59
CA TYR A 656 -22.91 -4.48 14.20
C TYR A 656 -24.04 -3.46 14.06
N VAL A 657 -25.02 -3.47 14.97
CA VAL A 657 -26.11 -2.48 14.96
C VAL A 657 -25.60 -1.09 15.34
N ARG A 658 -24.80 -0.98 16.43
CA ARG A 658 -24.30 0.32 16.92
C ARG A 658 -23.36 0.99 15.93
N THR A 659 -22.61 0.20 15.17
CA THR A 659 -21.59 0.72 14.24
C THR A 659 -22.14 1.01 12.84
N SER A 660 -23.44 0.83 12.58
CA SER A 660 -24.03 1.02 11.25
C SER A 660 -24.54 2.44 11.02
N PRO A 661 -23.89 3.25 10.16
CA PRO A 661 -24.45 4.53 9.68
C PRO A 661 -25.85 4.37 9.07
N THR A 662 -26.13 3.24 8.42
CA THR A 662 -27.44 2.94 7.83
C THR A 662 -28.55 2.90 8.86
N GLN A 663 -28.31 2.31 10.03
CA GLN A 663 -29.27 2.29 11.15
C GLN A 663 -29.47 3.70 11.75
N ALA A 664 -28.44 4.54 11.71
CA ALA A 664 -28.46 5.90 12.27
C ALA A 664 -28.81 6.99 11.23
N ALA A 665 -29.21 6.64 10.01
CA ALA A 665 -29.43 7.57 8.89
C ALA A 665 -30.39 8.72 9.20
N ALA A 666 -31.41 8.49 10.07
CA ALA A 666 -32.38 9.51 10.50
C ALA A 666 -31.71 10.68 11.26
N ASN A 667 -30.54 10.50 11.82
CA ASN A 667 -29.86 11.53 12.61
C ASN A 667 -29.06 12.51 11.74
N LEU A 668 -28.84 12.24 10.46
CA LEU A 668 -28.07 13.11 9.57
C LEU A 668 -28.64 14.54 9.58
N GLN A 669 -27.80 15.53 9.88
CA GLN A 669 -28.14 16.96 9.83
C GLN A 669 -27.20 17.75 8.90
N ALA A 670 -26.00 17.24 8.67
CA ALA A 670 -24.95 17.88 7.88
C ALA A 670 -25.21 17.73 6.36
N HIS A 671 -24.58 18.59 5.57
CA HIS A 671 -24.52 18.42 4.11
C HIS A 671 -23.63 17.21 3.78
N LEU A 672 -24.13 16.25 3.01
CA LEU A 672 -23.40 15.04 2.65
C LEU A 672 -23.24 14.91 1.14
N LEU A 673 -22.00 14.63 0.70
CA LEU A 673 -21.68 14.18 -0.66
C LEU A 673 -21.20 12.72 -0.59
N LEU A 674 -21.92 11.82 -1.24
CA LEU A 674 -21.56 10.41 -1.41
C LEU A 674 -20.87 10.20 -2.77
N LEU A 675 -19.74 9.51 -2.78
CA LEU A 675 -18.98 9.15 -3.97
C LEU A 675 -18.80 7.63 -4.00
N HIS A 676 -19.08 6.94 -5.13
CA HIS A 676 -18.88 5.49 -5.20
C HIS A 676 -18.59 5.02 -6.62
N GLY A 677 -17.73 3.99 -6.78
CA GLY A 677 -17.59 3.25 -8.01
C GLY A 677 -18.74 2.27 -8.22
N ALA A 678 -19.39 2.28 -9.38
CA ALA A 678 -20.55 1.39 -9.61
C ALA A 678 -20.18 -0.08 -9.72
N ILE A 679 -18.91 -0.36 -10.10
CA ILE A 679 -18.36 -1.73 -10.19
C ILE A 679 -17.29 -1.96 -9.09
N ASP A 680 -17.50 -1.37 -7.92
CA ASP A 680 -16.67 -1.58 -6.74
C ASP A 680 -16.81 -3.05 -6.30
N ASP A 681 -15.69 -3.76 -6.34
CA ASP A 681 -15.56 -5.17 -6.01
C ASP A 681 -14.99 -5.43 -4.62
N ASN A 682 -14.73 -4.36 -3.86
CA ASN A 682 -14.25 -4.40 -2.48
C ASN A 682 -15.38 -3.95 -1.53
N VAL A 683 -15.62 -2.65 -1.42
CA VAL A 683 -16.81 -2.13 -0.74
C VAL A 683 -17.93 -2.03 -1.76
N HIS A 684 -18.74 -3.03 -1.87
CA HIS A 684 -19.81 -3.06 -2.85
C HIS A 684 -20.71 -1.83 -2.78
N VAL A 685 -21.10 -1.30 -3.94
CA VAL A 685 -22.02 -0.13 -4.04
C VAL A 685 -23.34 -0.36 -3.30
N GLN A 686 -23.67 -1.60 -2.96
CA GLN A 686 -24.75 -2.01 -2.09
C GLN A 686 -24.78 -1.22 -0.77
N ASN A 687 -23.62 -1.01 -0.12
CA ASN A 687 -23.50 -0.19 1.09
C ASN A 687 -24.10 1.21 0.88
N THR A 688 -23.67 1.92 -0.16
CA THR A 688 -24.21 3.25 -0.48
C THR A 688 -25.69 3.19 -0.86
N VAL A 689 -26.15 2.21 -1.62
CA VAL A 689 -27.57 2.09 -2.02
C VAL A 689 -28.48 1.86 -0.81
N GLN A 690 -28.09 1.02 0.14
CA GLN A 690 -28.84 0.79 1.38
C GLN A 690 -28.88 2.06 2.25
N PHE A 691 -27.76 2.76 2.39
CA PHE A 691 -27.69 4.00 3.15
C PHE A 691 -28.54 5.11 2.51
N VAL A 692 -28.46 5.27 1.18
CA VAL A 692 -29.32 6.18 0.41
C VAL A 692 -30.79 5.89 0.62
N TYR A 693 -31.20 4.61 0.60
CA TYR A 693 -32.58 4.23 0.88
C TYR A 693 -33.00 4.62 2.29
N ALA A 694 -32.16 4.37 3.29
CA ALA A 694 -32.44 4.75 4.69
C ALA A 694 -32.56 6.28 4.86
N LEU A 695 -31.67 7.06 4.22
CA LEU A 695 -31.74 8.53 4.21
C LEU A 695 -33.03 9.04 3.56
N GLN A 696 -33.43 8.47 2.42
CA GLN A 696 -34.69 8.82 1.73
C GLN A 696 -35.91 8.53 2.61
N LYS A 697 -35.95 7.36 3.28
CA LYS A 697 -37.03 7.00 4.22
C LYS A 697 -37.10 7.96 5.41
N ALA A 698 -35.95 8.52 5.82
CA ALA A 698 -35.85 9.51 6.88
C ALA A 698 -36.09 10.96 6.38
N GLY A 699 -36.38 11.18 5.08
CA GLY A 699 -36.60 12.50 4.49
C GLY A 699 -35.35 13.38 4.41
N LYS A 700 -34.14 12.78 4.44
CA LYS A 700 -32.88 13.52 4.43
C LYS A 700 -32.46 13.87 3.00
N GLN A 701 -31.78 15.02 2.84
CA GLN A 701 -31.23 15.46 1.57
C GLN A 701 -29.72 15.25 1.55
N PHE A 702 -29.18 14.86 0.38
CA PHE A 702 -27.76 14.61 0.15
C PHE A 702 -27.41 14.77 -1.32
N GLU A 703 -26.12 14.93 -1.65
CA GLU A 703 -25.58 14.87 -3.01
C GLU A 703 -24.94 13.51 -3.22
N MET A 704 -24.96 12.98 -4.45
CA MET A 704 -24.32 11.72 -4.81
C MET A 704 -23.70 11.78 -6.20
N MET A 705 -22.52 11.19 -6.37
CA MET A 705 -21.89 10.92 -7.66
C MET A 705 -21.50 9.45 -7.75
N LEU A 706 -22.02 8.77 -8.76
CA LEU A 706 -21.66 7.40 -9.09
C LEU A 706 -20.66 7.40 -10.26
N TYR A 707 -19.59 6.60 -10.17
CA TYR A 707 -18.59 6.42 -11.22
C TYR A 707 -18.77 5.06 -11.90
N PRO A 708 -19.47 4.99 -13.05
CA PRO A 708 -19.95 3.73 -13.62
C PRO A 708 -18.87 2.69 -13.96
N LYS A 709 -17.65 3.14 -14.28
CA LYS A 709 -16.52 2.26 -14.65
C LYS A 709 -15.42 2.19 -13.58
N SER A 710 -15.67 2.74 -12.43
CA SER A 710 -14.69 2.70 -11.35
C SER A 710 -15.00 1.56 -10.38
N ARG A 711 -13.94 0.90 -9.94
CA ARG A 711 -13.91 -0.02 -8.80
C ARG A 711 -13.80 0.76 -7.49
N HIS A 712 -13.17 0.20 -6.45
CA HIS A 712 -13.02 0.85 -5.15
C HIS A 712 -12.26 2.18 -5.21
N GLY A 713 -11.38 2.38 -6.19
CA GLY A 713 -10.73 3.65 -6.48
C GLY A 713 -11.11 4.18 -7.86
N VAL A 714 -11.25 5.51 -8.00
CA VAL A 714 -11.36 6.18 -9.29
C VAL A 714 -9.95 6.33 -9.85
N THR A 715 -9.61 5.58 -10.89
CA THR A 715 -8.24 5.52 -11.45
C THR A 715 -8.10 6.11 -12.85
N ASP A 716 -9.21 6.26 -13.58
CA ASP A 716 -9.21 6.96 -14.87
C ASP A 716 -8.83 8.44 -14.65
N PRO A 717 -7.79 8.96 -15.31
CA PRO A 717 -7.27 10.30 -15.02
C PRO A 717 -8.26 11.43 -15.24
N ASP A 718 -9.16 11.31 -16.22
CA ASP A 718 -10.18 12.32 -16.49
C ASP A 718 -11.25 12.29 -15.40
N LEU A 719 -11.60 11.09 -14.91
CA LEU A 719 -12.52 10.91 -13.80
C LEU A 719 -11.89 11.33 -12.46
N VAL A 720 -10.59 11.08 -12.24
CA VAL A 720 -9.86 11.60 -11.06
C VAL A 720 -9.91 13.12 -11.02
N LYS A 721 -9.64 13.78 -12.16
CA LYS A 721 -9.75 15.23 -12.28
C LYS A 721 -11.16 15.72 -12.00
N GLN A 722 -12.18 15.05 -12.55
CA GLN A 722 -13.60 15.37 -12.33
C GLN A 722 -13.99 15.22 -10.86
N LEU A 723 -13.57 14.11 -10.20
CA LEU A 723 -13.82 13.84 -8.77
C LEU A 723 -13.29 14.98 -7.89
N HIS A 724 -12.02 15.38 -8.09
CA HIS A 724 -11.42 16.45 -7.29
C HIS A 724 -12.00 17.82 -7.59
N THR A 725 -12.45 18.07 -8.84
CA THR A 725 -13.22 19.27 -9.20
C THR A 725 -14.54 19.32 -8.45
N LEU A 726 -15.27 18.21 -8.40
CA LEU A 726 -16.53 18.07 -7.66
C LEU A 726 -16.32 18.29 -6.16
N ALA A 727 -15.32 17.59 -5.58
CA ALA A 727 -14.99 17.70 -4.15
C ALA A 727 -14.58 19.13 -3.77
N PHE A 728 -13.71 19.77 -4.56
CA PHE A 728 -13.34 21.16 -4.36
C PHE A 728 -14.56 22.09 -4.39
N GLY A 729 -15.44 21.94 -5.40
CA GLY A 729 -16.66 22.72 -5.51
C GLY A 729 -17.61 22.53 -4.32
N PHE A 730 -17.73 21.29 -3.80
CA PHE A 730 -18.53 20.99 -2.62
C PHE A 730 -17.95 21.65 -1.36
N VAL A 731 -16.63 21.58 -1.15
CA VAL A 731 -15.93 22.26 -0.04
C VAL A 731 -16.20 23.76 -0.08
N MET A 732 -15.97 24.40 -1.22
CA MET A 732 -16.11 25.86 -1.35
C MET A 732 -17.55 26.36 -1.15
N ARG A 733 -18.55 25.57 -1.60
CA ARG A 733 -19.97 25.93 -1.37
C ARG A 733 -20.40 25.83 0.09
N ASN A 734 -19.93 24.81 0.81
CA ASN A 734 -20.40 24.51 2.16
C ASN A 734 -19.58 25.23 3.24
N LEU A 735 -18.29 25.43 3.06
CA LEU A 735 -17.44 26.11 4.03
C LEU A 735 -17.40 27.65 3.85
N LYS A 736 -17.61 28.17 2.63
CA LYS A 736 -17.62 29.61 2.32
C LYS A 736 -16.43 30.32 2.94
N PRO A 737 -15.20 29.97 2.58
CA PRO A 737 -13.96 30.49 3.17
C PRO A 737 -13.73 31.98 2.97
#